data_d064a03ed8ca4dc77496e5ca1736db0f
#
_entry.id   d064a03ed8ca4dc77496e5ca1736db0f
#
_cell.length_a   1.000
_cell.length_b   1.000
_cell.length_c   1.000
_cell.angle_alpha   90.00
_cell.angle_beta   90.00
_cell.angle_gamma   90.00
#
_symmetry.space_group_name_H-M   'P 1'
#
loop_
_entity.id
_entity.type
_entity.pdbx_description
1 polymer ?
#
loop_
_entity_poly.entity_id
_entity_poly.type
_entity_poly.pdbx_seq_one_letter_code
_entity_poly.pdbx_strand_id
1 'polypeptide(L)'
;MHEQYTPRDIEAAAQTFWDEQQSFAVTEQPGKDTYYCLSMFPYPSGKLHMGHVRNYTIGDVIARYQRMLGKNVLQPMGWDAFGMPAENAAMKNNVAPAKWTYENIDYMKTQLKSLGLAIDWAREVTTCKPDYYRWEQWLFTRLFEKGIIYRKNGTVNWDPADQTVLANEQVIDGRGWRSGALIEKREIPMYYFRITDYADELLESLDELPGWPEQVKTMQRNWIGKSRGMEVQFPYDQASIGHTGTLKVFTTRPDTLMGATYVAVAAEHPLATQAAQGNPALQAFIDECKGGSVAEADMATQEKKGMATSLLVEHPLTGEKLPVWVANYVLMHYGDGAVMAVPAHDERDFEFARKYDLPIKAVVRTSAGDEVGAEWQAAYGEHGQLINSGEFDGLDFAGAFDAIEAALVRKDLGKSRTQFRLRDWGISRQRYWGCPIPIIHCPSCGDVPVPEDQLPVTLPENVVPDGAGSPLARMPEFYECSCPKCGTAAKRETDTMDTFVESSWYFARYASPNYEGGMVDPKAANHWLPVDQYIGGIEHAILHLLYARFFHKLMRDEGLVTSNEPFKNLLTQGMVVAETYYRVASNGGKDWFNPADVEVERDAKAKIVGARLKTDGLPVEIGGTEKMSKSKNNGVDPQSMIEQYGADTCRLFMMFASPPDMSLEWSDSGVEGASRFLRRVWRLAQAHVAQGLPGKLEVATLNDAQKVIRRAIHAAIKQASTDVGQYHKFNTAIAQVMTVMNVLEKAPQATAQDRALLHEGLEAVTLLLAPITPHISHELWKQLGHDQAVIDAAWPAVDETALVQDTVTLVVQVNGKLRGQIEMPAAASREEVEAAARSNENVLRFIDGLAIRKVIVVPGKLVNIVAN
;
A
#
# COMPACT_ATOMS: atom_id res chain seq x y z
N MET A 1 -40.80 -6.99 16.34
CA MET A 1 -40.09 -6.33 15.23
C MET A 1 -40.83 -5.09 14.77
N HIS A 2 -40.13 -3.95 14.59
CA HIS A 2 -40.77 -2.73 14.10
C HIS A 2 -41.27 -2.89 12.65
N GLU A 3 -42.38 -2.24 12.32
CA GLU A 3 -42.99 -2.34 10.99
C GLU A 3 -42.05 -1.77 9.90
N GLN A 4 -41.39 -0.67 10.22
CA GLN A 4 -40.41 -0.04 9.33
C GLN A 4 -38.96 -0.21 9.79
N TYR A 5 -38.04 -0.31 8.85
CA TYR A 5 -36.62 -0.30 9.11
C TYR A 5 -36.15 1.12 9.48
N THR A 6 -35.73 1.29 10.73
CA THR A 6 -35.21 2.54 11.29
C THR A 6 -33.72 2.34 11.63
N PRO A 7 -32.78 2.63 10.70
CA PRO A 7 -31.37 2.33 10.91
C PRO A 7 -30.83 2.89 12.23
N ARG A 8 -31.12 4.15 12.54
CA ARG A 8 -30.62 4.84 13.72
C ARG A 8 -30.91 4.10 15.05
N ASP A 9 -32.14 3.63 15.22
CA ASP A 9 -32.54 2.97 16.46
C ASP A 9 -31.92 1.57 16.58
N ILE A 10 -31.87 0.85 15.46
CA ILE A 10 -31.30 -0.50 15.39
C ILE A 10 -29.79 -0.46 15.61
N GLU A 11 -29.10 0.49 15.00
CA GLU A 11 -27.65 0.67 15.12
C GLU A 11 -27.28 1.06 16.56
N ALA A 12 -27.99 2.00 17.16
CA ALA A 12 -27.77 2.40 18.55
C ALA A 12 -28.00 1.21 19.53
N ALA A 13 -29.06 0.43 19.34
CA ALA A 13 -29.34 -0.73 20.19
C ALA A 13 -28.27 -1.82 20.08
N ALA A 14 -27.82 -2.13 18.87
CA ALA A 14 -26.74 -3.11 18.63
C ALA A 14 -25.41 -2.65 19.23
N GLN A 15 -25.03 -1.39 19.02
CA GLN A 15 -23.79 -0.83 19.59
C GLN A 15 -23.82 -0.81 21.11
N THR A 16 -24.93 -0.43 21.72
CA THR A 16 -25.10 -0.51 23.18
C THR A 16 -24.90 -1.92 23.70
N PHE A 17 -25.51 -2.90 23.04
CA PHE A 17 -25.33 -4.32 23.41
C PHE A 17 -23.86 -4.74 23.32
N TRP A 18 -23.16 -4.39 22.23
CA TRP A 18 -21.74 -4.77 22.08
C TRP A 18 -20.83 -4.10 23.09
N ASP A 19 -21.09 -2.84 23.45
CA ASP A 19 -20.32 -2.11 24.46
C ASP A 19 -20.57 -2.70 25.87
N GLU A 20 -21.83 -2.99 26.24
CA GLU A 20 -22.20 -3.58 27.54
C GLU A 20 -21.64 -5.01 27.71
N GLN A 21 -21.67 -5.80 26.65
CA GLN A 21 -21.17 -7.18 26.68
C GLN A 21 -19.68 -7.29 26.42
N GLN A 22 -18.98 -6.19 26.14
CA GLN A 22 -17.58 -6.19 25.73
C GLN A 22 -17.32 -7.21 24.59
N SER A 23 -18.24 -7.25 23.61
CA SER A 23 -18.33 -8.32 22.60
C SER A 23 -17.06 -8.50 21.75
N PHE A 24 -16.22 -7.49 21.67
CA PHE A 24 -15.01 -7.50 20.82
C PHE A 24 -13.71 -7.57 21.62
N ALA A 25 -13.77 -7.51 22.95
CA ALA A 25 -12.61 -7.69 23.80
C ALA A 25 -12.08 -9.12 23.68
N VAL A 26 -10.77 -9.26 23.50
CA VAL A 26 -10.12 -10.54 23.26
C VAL A 26 -8.96 -10.77 24.22
N THR A 27 -8.82 -12.01 24.67
CA THR A 27 -7.69 -12.47 25.48
C THR A 27 -7.01 -13.65 24.80
N GLU A 28 -5.78 -13.92 25.19
CA GLU A 28 -5.03 -15.10 24.74
C GLU A 28 -5.71 -16.37 25.25
N GLN A 29 -6.17 -17.20 24.31
CA GLN A 29 -6.84 -18.48 24.61
C GLN A 29 -6.00 -19.65 24.08
N PRO A 30 -5.23 -20.32 24.95
CA PRO A 30 -4.42 -21.45 24.51
C PRO A 30 -5.25 -22.56 23.86
N GLY A 31 -4.82 -23.04 22.72
CA GLY A 31 -5.49 -24.11 21.97
C GLY A 31 -6.66 -23.67 21.09
N LYS A 32 -7.00 -22.38 21.04
CA LYS A 32 -7.95 -21.83 20.08
C LYS A 32 -7.18 -21.20 18.91
N ASP A 33 -7.60 -21.49 17.68
CA ASP A 33 -7.02 -20.87 16.50
C ASP A 33 -7.15 -19.35 16.57
N THR A 34 -6.03 -18.65 16.36
CA THR A 34 -5.99 -17.19 16.38
C THR A 34 -6.15 -16.61 14.97
N TYR A 35 -6.61 -15.37 14.92
CA TYR A 35 -6.58 -14.57 13.70
C TYR A 35 -6.39 -13.10 14.03
N TYR A 36 -5.29 -12.54 13.60
CA TYR A 36 -5.00 -11.12 13.78
C TYR A 36 -5.31 -10.36 12.49
N CYS A 37 -6.38 -9.57 12.50
CA CYS A 37 -6.81 -8.73 11.38
C CYS A 37 -6.51 -7.27 11.71
N LEU A 38 -5.66 -6.62 10.93
CA LEU A 38 -5.20 -5.27 11.19
C LEU A 38 -5.37 -4.39 9.95
N SER A 39 -6.13 -3.33 10.09
CA SER A 39 -6.14 -2.20 9.15
C SER A 39 -5.13 -1.16 9.59
N MET A 40 -4.43 -0.54 8.64
CA MET A 40 -3.51 0.56 8.94
C MET A 40 -4.23 1.65 9.72
N PHE A 41 -3.65 2.06 10.84
CA PHE A 41 -4.26 3.06 11.72
C PHE A 41 -4.23 4.47 11.11
N PRO A 42 -5.17 5.35 11.46
CA PRO A 42 -5.29 6.66 10.86
C PRO A 42 -4.43 7.72 11.55
N TYR A 43 -4.09 8.77 10.79
CA TYR A 43 -3.67 10.05 11.36
C TYR A 43 -4.87 10.81 11.91
N PRO A 44 -4.84 11.28 13.17
CA PRO A 44 -5.92 12.08 13.75
C PRO A 44 -5.83 13.55 13.30
N SER A 45 -5.93 13.80 11.99
CA SER A 45 -5.78 15.12 11.39
C SER A 45 -7.10 15.78 10.97
N GLY A 46 -8.21 15.37 11.58
CA GLY A 46 -9.55 15.90 11.31
C GLY A 46 -10.62 14.82 11.32
N LYS A 47 -11.56 14.89 10.38
CA LYS A 47 -12.64 13.92 10.23
C LYS A 47 -12.20 12.69 9.42
N LEU A 48 -12.88 11.57 9.61
CA LEU A 48 -12.80 10.44 8.69
C LEU A 48 -13.22 10.86 7.28
N HIS A 49 -12.70 10.20 6.28
CA HIS A 49 -13.13 10.28 4.88
C HIS A 49 -13.56 8.90 4.38
N MET A 50 -14.20 8.84 3.21
CA MET A 50 -14.74 7.60 2.67
C MET A 50 -13.69 6.51 2.40
N GLY A 51 -12.42 6.89 2.18
CA GLY A 51 -11.31 5.93 2.12
C GLY A 51 -11.09 5.19 3.45
N HIS A 52 -11.20 5.89 4.59
CA HIS A 52 -11.17 5.26 5.91
C HIS A 52 -12.36 4.30 6.11
N VAL A 53 -13.57 4.75 5.75
CA VAL A 53 -14.78 3.90 5.85
C VAL A 53 -14.58 2.61 5.06
N ARG A 54 -14.05 2.69 3.85
CA ARG A 54 -13.77 1.53 3.01
C ARG A 54 -12.72 0.62 3.64
N ASN A 55 -11.57 1.17 4.03
CA ASN A 55 -10.47 0.40 4.59
C ASN A 55 -10.90 -0.39 5.83
N TYR A 56 -11.54 0.29 6.78
CA TYR A 56 -11.94 -0.32 8.05
C TYR A 56 -13.11 -1.28 7.89
N THR A 57 -14.03 -1.02 6.96
CA THR A 57 -15.11 -1.96 6.66
C THR A 57 -14.57 -3.25 6.04
N ILE A 58 -13.58 -3.19 5.13
CA ILE A 58 -12.93 -4.38 4.57
C ILE A 58 -12.34 -5.23 5.70
N GLY A 59 -11.55 -4.63 6.59
CA GLY A 59 -10.95 -5.33 7.72
C GLY A 59 -12.00 -5.93 8.66
N ASP A 60 -13.06 -5.19 8.95
CA ASP A 60 -14.13 -5.62 9.82
C ASP A 60 -14.93 -6.81 9.25
N VAL A 61 -15.21 -6.81 7.95
CA VAL A 61 -15.85 -7.94 7.27
C VAL A 61 -15.01 -9.21 7.39
N ILE A 62 -13.70 -9.10 7.17
CA ILE A 62 -12.78 -10.23 7.30
C ILE A 62 -12.74 -10.72 8.76
N ALA A 63 -12.56 -9.81 9.71
CA ALA A 63 -12.50 -10.14 11.13
C ALA A 63 -13.77 -10.83 11.62
N ARG A 64 -14.95 -10.31 11.29
CA ARG A 64 -16.24 -10.92 11.64
C ARG A 64 -16.42 -12.29 11.01
N TYR A 65 -16.07 -12.45 9.74
CA TYR A 65 -16.09 -13.74 9.06
C TYR A 65 -15.21 -14.78 9.77
N GLN A 66 -13.98 -14.42 10.15
CA GLN A 66 -13.07 -15.32 10.86
C GLN A 66 -13.60 -15.69 12.26
N ARG A 67 -14.27 -14.75 12.94
CA ARG A 67 -14.95 -15.04 14.20
C ARG A 67 -16.09 -16.05 14.01
N MET A 68 -16.91 -15.89 12.96
CA MET A 68 -17.97 -16.84 12.62
C MET A 68 -17.43 -18.24 12.23
N LEU A 69 -16.16 -18.34 11.84
CA LEU A 69 -15.44 -19.61 11.68
C LEU A 69 -14.91 -20.18 13.00
N GLY A 70 -15.18 -19.53 14.14
CA GLY A 70 -14.82 -20.01 15.47
C GLY A 70 -13.44 -19.59 15.98
N LYS A 71 -12.71 -18.73 15.24
CA LYS A 71 -11.38 -18.28 15.64
C LYS A 71 -11.43 -17.24 16.76
N ASN A 72 -10.32 -17.14 17.50
CA ASN A 72 -10.04 -16.04 18.41
C ASN A 72 -9.46 -14.86 17.62
N VAL A 73 -10.25 -13.80 17.42
CA VAL A 73 -9.92 -12.73 16.47
C VAL A 73 -9.49 -11.46 17.19
N LEU A 74 -8.26 -11.01 16.94
CA LEU A 74 -7.74 -9.71 17.36
C LEU A 74 -7.95 -8.69 16.23
N GLN A 75 -8.73 -7.64 16.52
CA GLN A 75 -8.93 -6.47 15.65
C GLN A 75 -8.77 -5.19 16.47
N PRO A 76 -7.55 -4.67 16.63
CA PRO A 76 -7.30 -3.45 17.39
C PRO A 76 -7.44 -2.20 16.54
N MET A 77 -7.42 -1.03 17.21
CA MET A 77 -7.38 0.28 16.60
C MET A 77 -6.50 1.22 17.44
N GLY A 78 -5.93 2.23 16.80
CA GLY A 78 -5.13 3.26 17.46
C GLY A 78 -4.88 4.43 16.51
N TRP A 79 -3.90 5.26 16.88
CA TRP A 79 -3.69 6.56 16.26
C TRP A 79 -2.21 6.77 15.98
N ASP A 80 -1.88 7.01 14.71
CA ASP A 80 -0.59 7.54 14.30
C ASP A 80 -0.62 9.06 14.53
N ALA A 81 -0.16 9.48 15.70
CA ALA A 81 -0.57 10.75 16.28
C ALA A 81 0.51 11.85 16.26
N PHE A 82 1.72 11.52 15.83
CA PHE A 82 2.78 12.49 15.58
C PHE A 82 2.79 13.00 14.13
N GLY A 83 3.56 14.05 13.86
CA GLY A 83 3.89 14.48 12.51
C GLY A 83 3.35 15.83 12.08
N MET A 84 3.79 16.24 10.90
CA MET A 84 3.51 17.54 10.29
C MET A 84 2.02 17.88 10.11
N PRO A 85 1.11 16.94 9.79
CA PRO A 85 -0.29 17.31 9.62
C PRO A 85 -0.90 17.96 10.86
N ALA A 86 -0.61 17.41 12.05
CA ALA A 86 -1.08 17.96 13.31
C ALA A 86 -0.36 19.29 13.66
N GLU A 87 0.96 19.33 13.46
CA GLU A 87 1.76 20.56 13.71
C GLU A 87 1.31 21.72 12.82
N ASN A 88 1.13 21.49 11.52
CA ASN A 88 0.66 22.51 10.58
C ASN A 88 -0.77 22.99 10.87
N ALA A 89 -1.67 22.08 11.23
CA ALA A 89 -3.04 22.42 11.60
C ALA A 89 -3.05 23.23 12.91
N ALA A 90 -2.24 22.85 13.88
CA ALA A 90 -2.09 23.52 15.15
C ALA A 90 -1.56 24.97 14.98
N MET A 91 -0.51 25.15 14.16
CA MET A 91 0.00 26.49 13.81
C MET A 91 -1.09 27.35 13.15
N LYS A 92 -1.82 26.80 12.18
CA LYS A 92 -2.89 27.51 11.47
C LYS A 92 -4.01 27.96 12.41
N ASN A 93 -4.33 27.17 13.44
CA ASN A 93 -5.39 27.43 14.41
C ASN A 93 -4.88 28.07 15.70
N ASN A 94 -3.58 28.34 15.81
CA ASN A 94 -2.92 28.90 17.01
C ASN A 94 -3.21 28.09 18.29
N VAL A 95 -3.08 26.78 18.21
CA VAL A 95 -3.25 25.84 19.33
C VAL A 95 -2.06 24.91 19.44
N ALA A 96 -1.88 24.24 20.59
CA ALA A 96 -0.85 23.22 20.74
C ALA A 96 -1.20 21.96 19.91
N PRO A 97 -0.24 21.32 19.21
CA PRO A 97 -0.46 20.09 18.47
C PRO A 97 -1.08 18.97 19.30
N ALA A 98 -0.67 18.79 20.55
CA ALA A 98 -1.26 17.81 21.46
C ALA A 98 -2.76 18.00 21.62
N LYS A 99 -3.22 19.22 21.91
CA LYS A 99 -4.64 19.52 22.08
C LYS A 99 -5.41 19.20 20.78
N TRP A 100 -4.91 19.68 19.64
CA TRP A 100 -5.51 19.41 18.33
C TRP A 100 -5.62 17.91 18.05
N THR A 101 -4.57 17.16 18.33
CA THR A 101 -4.50 15.72 18.10
C THR A 101 -5.50 14.96 18.96
N TYR A 102 -5.56 15.24 20.28
CA TYR A 102 -6.47 14.55 21.19
C TYR A 102 -7.94 14.84 20.89
N GLU A 103 -8.29 16.09 20.56
CA GLU A 103 -9.66 16.45 20.15
C GLU A 103 -10.09 15.72 18.87
N ASN A 104 -9.16 15.54 17.91
CA ASN A 104 -9.45 14.78 16.69
C ASN A 104 -9.56 13.27 16.95
N ILE A 105 -8.74 12.72 17.84
CA ILE A 105 -8.84 11.31 18.26
C ILE A 105 -10.24 11.02 18.82
N ASP A 106 -10.71 11.82 19.76
CA ASP A 106 -12.03 11.66 20.38
C ASP A 106 -13.15 11.73 19.34
N TYR A 107 -13.06 12.68 18.43
CA TYR A 107 -14.07 12.81 17.37
C TYR A 107 -14.04 11.63 16.39
N MET A 108 -12.87 11.27 15.86
CA MET A 108 -12.74 10.15 14.93
C MET A 108 -13.11 8.82 15.57
N LYS A 109 -12.82 8.63 16.87
CA LYS A 109 -13.24 7.45 17.63
C LYS A 109 -14.75 7.33 17.68
N THR A 110 -15.46 8.44 17.88
CA THR A 110 -16.93 8.47 17.83
C THR A 110 -17.44 8.07 16.44
N GLN A 111 -16.81 8.57 15.36
CA GLN A 111 -17.17 8.19 13.99
C GLN A 111 -16.91 6.69 13.71
N LEU A 112 -15.77 6.14 14.16
CA LEU A 112 -15.46 4.71 13.99
C LEU A 112 -16.44 3.81 14.76
N LYS A 113 -16.84 4.21 15.98
CA LYS A 113 -17.86 3.50 16.75
C LYS A 113 -19.21 3.52 16.03
N SER A 114 -19.60 4.66 15.45
CA SER A 114 -20.88 4.77 14.74
C SER A 114 -20.95 3.87 13.48
N LEU A 115 -19.81 3.49 12.90
CA LEU A 115 -19.74 2.50 11.83
C LEU A 115 -19.98 1.06 12.31
N GLY A 116 -19.99 0.82 13.61
CA GLY A 116 -20.22 -0.50 14.22
C GLY A 116 -19.10 -1.50 13.96
N LEU A 117 -17.85 -1.04 13.95
CA LEU A 117 -16.67 -1.87 13.73
C LEU A 117 -16.40 -2.74 14.97
N ALA A 118 -16.01 -4.01 14.76
CA ALA A 118 -15.74 -5.00 15.80
C ALA A 118 -14.32 -4.81 16.42
N ILE A 119 -14.05 -3.61 16.91
CA ILE A 119 -12.73 -3.21 17.42
C ILE A 119 -12.63 -3.51 18.90
N ASP A 120 -11.52 -4.13 19.31
CA ASP A 120 -11.10 -4.24 20.71
C ASP A 120 -10.48 -2.91 21.18
N TRP A 121 -11.33 -2.03 21.70
CA TRP A 121 -10.91 -0.72 22.19
C TRP A 121 -10.06 -0.77 23.47
N ALA A 122 -10.02 -1.92 24.17
CA ALA A 122 -9.12 -2.10 25.32
C ALA A 122 -7.65 -2.18 24.90
N ARG A 123 -7.40 -2.40 23.61
CA ARG A 123 -6.05 -2.46 23.01
C ARG A 123 -5.68 -1.22 22.22
N GLU A 124 -6.37 -0.10 22.47
CA GLU A 124 -6.08 1.18 21.81
C GLU A 124 -4.67 1.68 22.14
N VAL A 125 -3.93 2.13 21.12
CA VAL A 125 -2.64 2.80 21.28
C VAL A 125 -2.65 4.17 20.62
N THR A 126 -1.87 5.11 21.16
CA THR A 126 -1.70 6.46 20.64
C THR A 126 -0.21 6.77 20.59
N THR A 127 0.37 6.91 19.42
CA THR A 127 1.83 6.96 19.26
C THR A 127 2.47 8.18 19.90
N CYS A 128 1.74 9.31 20.05
CA CYS A 128 2.26 10.52 20.70
C CYS A 128 2.23 10.49 22.24
N LYS A 129 1.74 9.41 22.83
CA LYS A 129 1.76 9.29 24.30
C LYS A 129 3.08 8.72 24.82
N PRO A 130 3.57 9.20 25.98
CA PRO A 130 4.83 8.74 26.56
C PRO A 130 4.90 7.25 26.86
N ASP A 131 3.79 6.60 27.17
CA ASP A 131 3.68 5.16 27.41
C ASP A 131 3.91 4.33 26.15
N TYR A 132 3.72 4.91 24.96
CA TYR A 132 4.06 4.31 23.67
C TYR A 132 5.49 4.64 23.26
N TYR A 133 5.84 5.92 23.06
CA TYR A 133 7.12 6.29 22.46
C TYR A 133 8.33 6.07 23.38
N ARG A 134 8.13 5.86 24.69
CA ARG A 134 9.17 5.40 25.62
C ARG A 134 9.90 4.18 25.09
N TRP A 135 9.18 3.27 24.47
CA TRP A 135 9.74 1.98 24.05
C TRP A 135 10.52 2.06 22.74
N GLU A 136 10.16 2.94 21.85
CA GLU A 136 11.00 3.20 20.67
C GLU A 136 12.26 3.99 21.04
N GLN A 137 12.19 4.87 22.03
CA GLN A 137 13.37 5.50 22.62
C GLN A 137 14.28 4.45 23.27
N TRP A 138 13.72 3.51 24.02
CA TRP A 138 14.45 2.39 24.60
C TRP A 138 15.15 1.55 23.53
N LEU A 139 14.45 1.16 22.48
CA LEU A 139 15.03 0.41 21.38
C LEU A 139 16.12 1.23 20.66
N PHE A 140 15.89 2.51 20.45
CA PHE A 140 16.88 3.42 19.87
C PHE A 140 18.18 3.40 20.64
N THR A 141 18.14 3.55 21.97
CA THR A 141 19.37 3.57 22.79
C THR A 141 20.18 2.29 22.68
N ARG A 142 19.51 1.13 22.70
CA ARG A 142 20.14 -0.19 22.52
C ARG A 142 20.78 -0.35 21.14
N LEU A 143 20.06 0.05 20.10
CA LEU A 143 20.56 -0.06 18.72
C LEU A 143 21.69 0.93 18.43
N PHE A 144 21.68 2.10 19.09
CA PHE A 144 22.78 3.06 19.06
C PHE A 144 24.07 2.47 19.69
N GLU A 145 23.96 1.82 20.86
CA GLU A 145 25.07 1.15 21.50
C GLU A 145 25.64 -0.01 20.67
N LYS A 146 24.81 -0.68 19.89
CA LYS A 146 25.20 -1.76 18.96
C LYS A 146 25.73 -1.22 17.61
N GLY A 147 25.68 0.09 17.38
CA GLY A 147 26.10 0.71 16.12
C GLY A 147 25.17 0.50 14.93
N ILE A 148 23.96 -0.07 15.15
CA ILE A 148 22.91 -0.17 14.14
C ILE A 148 22.31 1.22 13.87
N ILE A 149 22.24 2.07 14.90
CA ILE A 149 22.00 3.49 14.75
C ILE A 149 23.32 4.24 14.90
N TYR A 150 23.55 5.19 14.01
CA TYR A 150 24.76 5.99 14.03
C TYR A 150 24.47 7.42 13.59
N ARG A 151 25.38 8.33 13.89
CA ARG A 151 25.28 9.75 13.53
C ARG A 151 26.31 10.10 12.46
N LYS A 152 25.87 10.78 11.41
CA LYS A 152 26.76 11.40 10.41
C LYS A 152 26.14 12.67 9.86
N ASN A 153 26.95 13.50 9.19
CA ASN A 153 26.43 14.62 8.43
C ASN A 153 25.69 14.12 7.18
N GLY A 154 24.49 14.65 6.97
CA GLY A 154 23.69 14.42 5.78
C GLY A 154 23.39 15.72 5.06
N THR A 155 23.40 15.68 3.72
CA THR A 155 23.00 16.83 2.89
C THR A 155 21.48 16.92 2.83
N VAL A 156 20.94 18.07 3.23
CA VAL A 156 19.49 18.30 3.29
C VAL A 156 19.10 19.57 2.55
N ASN A 157 17.81 19.66 2.18
CA ASN A 157 17.21 20.89 1.67
C ASN A 157 16.86 21.80 2.86
N TRP A 158 17.60 22.84 3.06
CA TRP A 158 17.38 23.80 4.14
C TRP A 158 16.62 25.02 3.63
N ASP A 159 15.49 25.32 4.29
CA ASP A 159 14.78 26.57 4.06
C ASP A 159 15.28 27.63 5.05
N PRO A 160 16.00 28.69 4.58
CA PRO A 160 16.58 29.69 5.49
C PRO A 160 15.52 30.61 6.13
N ALA A 161 14.34 30.75 5.52
CA ALA A 161 13.26 31.58 6.06
C ALA A 161 12.48 30.81 7.14
N ASP A 162 12.15 29.56 6.88
CA ASP A 162 11.44 28.70 7.84
C ASP A 162 12.37 28.01 8.83
N GLN A 163 13.69 28.13 8.66
CA GLN A 163 14.75 27.50 9.48
C GLN A 163 14.50 26.01 9.72
N THR A 164 14.18 25.28 8.66
CA THR A 164 13.84 23.85 8.73
C THR A 164 14.34 23.10 7.52
N VAL A 165 14.50 21.78 7.71
CA VAL A 165 14.75 20.86 6.61
C VAL A 165 13.44 20.56 5.89
N LEU A 166 13.47 20.60 4.56
CA LEU A 166 12.37 20.23 3.70
C LEU A 166 12.65 18.88 3.02
N ALA A 167 11.63 18.03 2.94
CA ALA A 167 11.66 16.88 2.06
C ALA A 167 11.72 17.34 0.59
N ASN A 168 12.17 16.46 -0.31
CA ASN A 168 12.29 16.81 -1.74
C ASN A 168 10.96 17.28 -2.33
N GLU A 169 9.86 16.66 -1.91
CA GLU A 169 8.49 16.97 -2.34
C GLU A 169 7.99 18.36 -1.87
N GLN A 170 8.70 18.96 -0.93
CA GLN A 170 8.40 20.30 -0.39
C GLN A 170 9.24 21.40 -1.06
N VAL A 171 10.05 21.05 -2.05
CA VAL A 171 10.83 22.01 -2.85
C VAL A 171 10.21 22.12 -4.24
N ILE A 172 9.73 23.30 -4.58
CA ILE A 172 9.11 23.60 -5.89
C ILE A 172 10.00 24.64 -6.59
N ASP A 173 10.52 24.29 -7.77
CA ASP A 173 11.42 25.16 -8.55
C ASP A 173 12.60 25.72 -7.73
N GLY A 174 13.19 24.88 -6.86
CA GLY A 174 14.32 25.26 -5.99
C GLY A 174 13.94 26.15 -4.80
N ARG A 175 12.66 26.31 -4.53
CA ARG A 175 12.12 27.16 -3.44
C ARG A 175 11.29 26.36 -2.46
N GLY A 176 11.29 26.78 -1.21
CA GLY A 176 10.38 26.24 -0.20
C GLY A 176 8.92 26.46 -0.59
N TRP A 177 8.13 25.40 -0.59
CA TRP A 177 6.71 25.43 -0.99
C TRP A 177 5.84 26.40 -0.18
N ARG A 178 6.25 26.70 1.04
CA ARG A 178 5.55 27.59 1.97
C ARG A 178 6.17 28.99 2.01
N SER A 179 7.48 29.04 2.21
CA SER A 179 8.23 30.31 2.40
C SER A 179 8.48 31.05 1.07
N GLY A 180 8.55 30.33 -0.05
CA GLY A 180 9.03 30.87 -1.33
C GLY A 180 10.52 31.21 -1.35
N ALA A 181 11.25 30.98 -0.24
CA ALA A 181 12.69 31.24 -0.17
C ALA A 181 13.47 30.25 -1.00
N LEU A 182 14.60 30.68 -1.55
CA LEU A 182 15.55 29.75 -2.22
C LEU A 182 16.09 28.77 -1.18
N ILE A 183 16.07 27.50 -1.53
CA ILE A 183 16.56 26.42 -0.68
C ILE A 183 18.08 26.36 -0.75
N GLU A 184 18.69 26.20 0.41
CA GLU A 184 20.11 25.95 0.56
C GLU A 184 20.37 24.46 0.80
N LYS A 185 21.41 23.91 0.19
CA LYS A 185 21.92 22.59 0.58
C LYS A 185 22.82 22.78 1.80
N ARG A 186 22.48 22.13 2.90
CA ARG A 186 23.27 22.15 4.12
C ARG A 186 23.62 20.75 4.56
N GLU A 187 24.81 20.58 5.08
CA GLU A 187 25.20 19.39 5.80
C GLU A 187 24.89 19.59 7.28
N ILE A 188 24.00 18.73 7.80
CA ILE A 188 23.66 18.72 9.22
C ILE A 188 23.88 17.32 9.80
N PRO A 189 24.25 17.22 11.09
CA PRO A 189 24.37 15.94 11.75
C PRO A 189 22.97 15.31 11.89
N MET A 190 22.83 14.05 11.47
CA MET A 190 21.59 13.29 11.52
C MET A 190 21.85 11.87 12.03
N TYR A 191 20.85 11.26 12.62
CA TYR A 191 20.87 9.84 12.99
C TYR A 191 20.30 8.99 11.87
N TYR A 192 20.89 7.82 11.68
CA TYR A 192 20.54 6.85 10.63
C TYR A 192 20.41 5.45 11.19
N PHE A 193 19.40 4.71 10.75
CA PHE A 193 19.37 3.26 10.87
C PHE A 193 20.12 2.61 9.72
N ARG A 194 20.94 1.60 10.01
CA ARG A 194 21.65 0.76 9.02
C ARG A 194 20.71 -0.26 8.38
N ILE A 195 19.66 0.19 7.72
CA ILE A 195 18.75 -0.71 6.97
C ILE A 195 19.49 -1.46 5.86
N THR A 196 20.60 -0.91 5.37
CA THR A 196 21.44 -1.54 4.34
C THR A 196 22.09 -2.83 4.81
N ASP A 197 22.36 -2.98 6.10
CA ASP A 197 22.88 -4.23 6.67
C ASP A 197 21.86 -5.38 6.58
N TYR A 198 20.58 -5.07 6.44
CA TYR A 198 19.47 -6.01 6.29
C TYR A 198 18.96 -6.13 4.83
N ALA A 199 19.63 -5.48 3.88
CA ALA A 199 19.13 -5.37 2.50
C ALA A 199 18.96 -6.74 1.82
N ASP A 200 19.90 -7.65 2.01
CA ASP A 200 19.83 -9.03 1.49
C ASP A 200 18.67 -9.78 2.12
N GLU A 201 18.56 -9.78 3.43
CA GLU A 201 17.47 -10.47 4.14
C GLU A 201 16.10 -9.90 3.79
N LEU A 202 15.98 -8.57 3.70
CA LEU A 202 14.73 -7.92 3.27
C LEU A 202 14.34 -8.30 1.85
N LEU A 203 15.31 -8.50 0.97
CA LEU A 203 15.07 -8.91 -0.41
C LEU A 203 14.67 -10.39 -0.50
N GLU A 204 15.42 -11.28 0.12
CA GLU A 204 15.20 -12.74 0.10
C GLU A 204 13.87 -13.12 0.75
N SER A 205 13.53 -12.52 1.89
CA SER A 205 12.27 -12.80 2.58
C SER A 205 11.03 -12.40 1.77
N LEU A 206 11.12 -11.60 0.71
CA LEU A 206 9.97 -11.33 -0.18
C LEU A 206 9.45 -12.59 -0.87
N ASP A 207 10.31 -13.59 -1.09
CA ASP A 207 9.92 -14.85 -1.70
C ASP A 207 9.16 -15.76 -0.72
N GLU A 208 9.28 -15.50 0.58
CA GLU A 208 8.56 -16.18 1.67
C GLU A 208 7.19 -15.56 1.96
N LEU A 209 6.76 -14.55 1.19
CA LEU A 209 5.50 -13.83 1.36
C LEU A 209 4.48 -14.14 0.24
N PRO A 210 3.93 -15.38 0.17
CA PRO A 210 2.98 -15.75 -0.89
C PRO A 210 1.64 -15.00 -0.78
N GLY A 211 1.28 -14.50 0.40
CA GLY A 211 0.06 -13.72 0.66
C GLY A 211 0.16 -12.24 0.32
N TRP A 212 1.29 -11.79 -0.27
CA TRP A 212 1.48 -10.40 -0.67
C TRP A 212 1.25 -10.21 -2.17
N PRO A 213 0.63 -9.08 -2.59
CA PRO A 213 0.49 -8.75 -4.01
C PRO A 213 1.85 -8.66 -4.70
N GLU A 214 2.00 -9.29 -5.86
CA GLU A 214 3.26 -9.30 -6.60
C GLU A 214 3.73 -7.89 -6.97
N GLN A 215 2.79 -6.97 -7.22
CA GLN A 215 3.10 -5.57 -7.47
C GLN A 215 3.87 -4.94 -6.30
N VAL A 216 3.46 -5.18 -5.06
CA VAL A 216 4.14 -4.65 -3.86
C VAL A 216 5.53 -5.25 -3.71
N LYS A 217 5.66 -6.56 -3.90
CA LYS A 217 6.97 -7.25 -3.86
C LYS A 217 7.92 -6.70 -4.92
N THR A 218 7.43 -6.49 -6.14
CA THR A 218 8.20 -5.88 -7.23
C THR A 218 8.64 -4.46 -6.90
N MET A 219 7.75 -3.64 -6.32
CA MET A 219 8.10 -2.28 -5.87
C MET A 219 9.21 -2.31 -4.83
N GLN A 220 9.15 -3.21 -3.85
CA GLN A 220 10.19 -3.35 -2.82
C GLN A 220 11.51 -3.89 -3.40
N ARG A 221 11.47 -4.91 -4.28
CA ARG A 221 12.67 -5.41 -4.98
C ARG A 221 13.38 -4.29 -5.74
N ASN A 222 12.61 -3.50 -6.48
CA ASN A 222 13.15 -2.37 -7.24
C ASN A 222 13.71 -1.27 -6.33
N TRP A 223 13.09 -1.02 -5.19
CA TRP A 223 13.55 -0.01 -4.22
C TRP A 223 14.84 -0.46 -3.52
N ILE A 224 14.92 -1.70 -3.08
CA ILE A 224 16.14 -2.29 -2.51
C ILE A 224 17.24 -2.32 -3.56
N GLY A 225 16.90 -2.68 -4.79
CA GLY A 225 17.74 -2.51 -5.97
C GLY A 225 19.09 -3.17 -5.87
N LYS A 226 19.12 -4.48 -5.53
CA LYS A 226 20.35 -5.27 -5.52
C LYS A 226 20.90 -5.40 -6.94
N SER A 227 22.11 -4.94 -7.15
CA SER A 227 22.82 -5.09 -8.41
C SER A 227 24.20 -5.70 -8.17
N ARG A 228 24.53 -6.76 -8.90
CA ARG A 228 25.88 -7.27 -8.99
C ARG A 228 26.58 -6.49 -10.10
N GLY A 229 27.67 -5.88 -9.78
CA GLY A 229 28.49 -5.14 -10.72
C GLY A 229 29.96 -5.30 -10.41
N MET A 230 30.76 -4.42 -10.97
CA MET A 230 32.19 -4.43 -10.84
C MET A 230 32.70 -3.04 -10.44
N GLU A 231 33.49 -2.99 -9.39
CA GLU A 231 34.32 -1.85 -9.05
C GLU A 231 35.54 -1.90 -9.97
N VAL A 232 35.72 -0.87 -10.76
CA VAL A 232 36.85 -0.73 -11.70
C VAL A 232 37.67 0.48 -11.31
N GLN A 233 38.97 0.33 -11.20
CA GLN A 233 39.89 1.40 -10.84
C GLN A 233 40.69 1.83 -12.06
N PHE A 234 40.54 3.08 -12.45
CA PHE A 234 41.31 3.72 -13.53
C PHE A 234 42.52 4.44 -12.92
N PRO A 235 43.77 3.99 -13.16
CA PRO A 235 44.96 4.66 -12.65
C PRO A 235 45.00 6.11 -13.11
N TYR A 236 45.49 6.99 -12.27
CA TYR A 236 45.71 8.38 -12.61
C TYR A 236 46.88 8.51 -13.59
N ASP A 237 46.69 9.27 -14.66
CA ASP A 237 47.85 9.75 -15.47
C ASP A 237 48.62 10.75 -14.63
N GLN A 238 49.76 10.36 -14.09
CA GLN A 238 50.55 11.16 -13.17
C GLN A 238 51.05 12.48 -13.83
N ALA A 239 51.18 12.49 -15.17
CA ALA A 239 51.62 13.72 -15.85
C ALA A 239 50.54 14.81 -15.85
N SER A 240 49.27 14.45 -15.91
CA SER A 240 48.15 15.41 -15.90
C SER A 240 47.60 15.69 -14.51
N ILE A 241 47.59 14.69 -13.60
CA ILE A 241 46.97 14.79 -12.25
C ILE A 241 48.02 15.23 -11.21
N GLY A 242 49.31 14.93 -11.41
CA GLY A 242 50.41 15.35 -10.56
C GLY A 242 50.71 14.43 -9.35
N HIS A 243 49.91 13.41 -9.14
CA HIS A 243 50.14 12.39 -8.08
C HIS A 243 49.61 11.01 -8.49
N THR A 244 50.04 9.99 -7.79
CA THR A 244 49.58 8.62 -8.00
C THR A 244 48.22 8.41 -7.30
N GLY A 245 47.39 7.55 -7.88
CA GLY A 245 46.07 7.20 -7.35
C GLY A 245 45.22 6.50 -8.42
N THR A 246 43.98 6.22 -8.08
CA THR A 246 43.00 5.61 -8.98
C THR A 246 41.67 6.29 -8.88
N LEU A 247 40.97 6.45 -10.02
CA LEU A 247 39.56 6.80 -10.07
C LEU A 247 38.74 5.52 -10.01
N LYS A 248 37.90 5.39 -8.97
CA LYS A 248 37.04 4.23 -8.80
C LYS A 248 35.68 4.50 -9.46
N VAL A 249 35.20 3.54 -10.23
CA VAL A 249 33.87 3.54 -10.81
C VAL A 249 33.17 2.23 -10.52
N PHE A 250 31.86 2.27 -10.41
CA PHE A 250 31.04 1.07 -10.35
C PHE A 250 30.22 0.92 -11.62
N THR A 251 30.22 -0.28 -12.20
CA THR A 251 29.41 -0.58 -13.38
C THR A 251 28.69 -1.92 -13.24
N THR A 252 27.45 -1.99 -13.70
CA THR A 252 26.71 -3.24 -13.87
C THR A 252 26.96 -3.89 -15.24
N ARG A 253 27.68 -3.16 -16.13
CA ARG A 253 28.01 -3.58 -17.50
C ARG A 253 29.53 -3.66 -17.69
N PRO A 254 30.25 -4.52 -16.94
CA PRO A 254 31.70 -4.68 -17.16
C PRO A 254 32.04 -5.20 -18.56
N ASP A 255 31.11 -5.92 -19.22
CA ASP A 255 31.20 -6.35 -20.61
C ASP A 255 31.45 -5.18 -21.59
N THR A 256 31.06 -3.96 -21.23
CA THR A 256 31.26 -2.78 -22.05
C THR A 256 32.55 -2.00 -21.73
N LEU A 257 33.36 -2.45 -20.76
CA LEU A 257 34.59 -1.75 -20.30
C LEU A 257 35.53 -1.35 -21.45
N MET A 258 35.73 -2.26 -22.41
CA MET A 258 36.63 -2.01 -23.56
C MET A 258 36.11 -0.92 -24.51
N GLY A 259 34.85 -0.49 -24.34
CA GLY A 259 34.19 0.61 -25.06
C GLY A 259 34.23 1.95 -24.30
N ALA A 260 34.86 2.01 -23.15
CA ALA A 260 35.00 3.24 -22.39
C ALA A 260 35.87 4.26 -23.19
N THR A 261 35.32 5.44 -23.45
CA THR A 261 36.01 6.50 -24.23
C THR A 261 36.28 7.77 -23.43
N TYR A 262 35.62 7.92 -22.30
CA TYR A 262 35.87 8.96 -21.29
C TYR A 262 35.40 8.50 -19.93
N VAL A 263 35.77 9.21 -18.88
CA VAL A 263 35.20 9.07 -17.53
C VAL A 263 34.58 10.39 -17.11
N ALA A 264 33.46 10.30 -16.36
CA ALA A 264 32.81 11.51 -15.85
C ALA A 264 32.75 11.47 -14.34
N VAL A 265 32.96 12.62 -13.67
CA VAL A 265 32.95 12.78 -12.23
C VAL A 265 31.89 13.78 -11.81
N ALA A 266 31.38 13.61 -10.59
CA ALA A 266 30.45 14.55 -9.95
C ALA A 266 31.13 15.90 -9.69
N ALA A 267 30.31 16.96 -9.58
CA ALA A 267 30.80 18.31 -9.29
C ALA A 267 31.51 18.41 -7.92
N GLU A 268 31.16 17.54 -6.97
CA GLU A 268 31.75 17.45 -5.63
C GLU A 268 33.01 16.59 -5.56
N HIS A 269 33.34 15.89 -6.67
CA HIS A 269 34.47 14.95 -6.65
C HIS A 269 35.82 15.70 -6.50
N PRO A 270 36.82 15.16 -5.74
CA PRO A 270 38.12 15.81 -5.54
C PRO A 270 38.84 16.20 -6.84
N LEU A 271 38.75 15.35 -7.88
CA LEU A 271 39.35 15.69 -9.20
C LEU A 271 38.66 16.89 -9.87
N ALA A 272 37.35 17.08 -9.66
CA ALA A 272 36.64 18.25 -10.16
C ALA A 272 37.16 19.53 -9.48
N THR A 273 37.28 19.48 -8.14
CA THR A 273 37.86 20.59 -7.36
C THR A 273 39.29 20.89 -7.76
N GLN A 274 40.12 19.87 -7.99
CA GLN A 274 41.48 20.03 -8.46
C GLN A 274 41.54 20.69 -9.86
N ALA A 275 40.73 20.19 -10.80
CA ALA A 275 40.68 20.69 -12.17
C ALA A 275 40.19 22.16 -12.27
N ALA A 276 39.35 22.58 -11.32
CA ALA A 276 38.84 23.95 -11.26
C ALA A 276 39.90 24.98 -10.78
N GLN A 277 40.98 24.52 -10.17
CA GLN A 277 42.06 25.41 -9.75
C GLN A 277 42.65 26.14 -10.95
N GLY A 278 42.48 27.46 -11.01
CA GLY A 278 42.93 28.27 -12.13
C GLY A 278 42.02 28.24 -13.37
N ASN A 279 40.86 27.60 -13.31
CA ASN A 279 39.86 27.55 -14.37
C ASN A 279 38.51 28.09 -13.91
N PRO A 280 38.29 29.43 -14.02
CA PRO A 280 37.03 30.05 -13.55
C PRO A 280 35.77 29.52 -14.24
N ALA A 281 35.85 29.11 -15.51
CA ALA A 281 34.72 28.60 -16.26
C ALA A 281 34.27 27.22 -15.70
N LEU A 282 35.23 26.34 -15.38
CA LEU A 282 34.94 25.06 -14.78
C LEU A 282 34.40 25.23 -13.35
N GLN A 283 34.94 26.21 -12.59
CA GLN A 283 34.38 26.51 -11.25
C GLN A 283 32.93 26.97 -11.32
N ALA A 284 32.60 27.86 -12.27
CA ALA A 284 31.23 28.33 -12.46
C ALA A 284 30.26 27.17 -12.84
N PHE A 285 30.73 26.24 -13.69
CA PHE A 285 29.95 25.05 -14.04
C PHE A 285 29.74 24.11 -12.85
N ILE A 286 30.75 23.90 -12.01
CA ILE A 286 30.66 23.12 -10.78
C ILE A 286 29.62 23.74 -9.82
N ASP A 287 29.64 25.08 -9.70
CA ASP A 287 28.69 25.80 -8.84
C ASP A 287 27.24 25.69 -9.39
N GLU A 288 27.07 25.75 -10.74
CA GLU A 288 25.78 25.48 -11.39
C GLU A 288 25.26 24.07 -11.04
N CYS A 289 26.12 23.06 -11.18
CA CYS A 289 25.77 21.67 -10.88
C CYS A 289 25.36 21.46 -9.40
N LYS A 290 26.11 22.08 -8.46
CA LYS A 290 25.81 22.00 -7.02
C LYS A 290 24.50 22.69 -6.63
N GLY A 291 24.07 23.70 -7.38
CA GLY A 291 22.79 24.39 -7.20
C GLY A 291 21.57 23.66 -7.75
N GLY A 292 21.76 22.60 -8.53
CA GLY A 292 20.69 21.82 -9.16
C GLY A 292 19.94 20.89 -8.21
N SER A 293 18.84 20.29 -8.71
CA SER A 293 18.09 19.24 -7.99
C SER A 293 18.94 17.98 -7.82
N VAL A 294 18.86 17.34 -6.65
CA VAL A 294 19.48 16.02 -6.40
C VAL A 294 18.47 14.88 -6.53
N ALA A 295 17.22 15.16 -6.91
CA ALA A 295 16.24 14.13 -7.15
C ALA A 295 16.57 13.37 -8.44
N GLU A 296 16.74 12.06 -8.34
CA GLU A 296 17.10 11.18 -9.48
C GLU A 296 16.10 11.29 -10.66
N ALA A 297 14.81 11.50 -10.33
CA ALA A 297 13.75 11.69 -11.32
C ALA A 297 13.91 13.00 -12.12
N ASP A 298 14.32 14.10 -11.48
CA ASP A 298 14.55 15.38 -12.14
C ASP A 298 15.80 15.33 -13.02
N MET A 299 16.85 14.62 -12.55
CA MET A 299 18.08 14.42 -13.31
C MET A 299 17.89 13.55 -14.56
N ALA A 300 16.95 12.60 -14.52
CA ALA A 300 16.65 11.75 -15.68
C ALA A 300 16.12 12.56 -16.87
N THR A 301 15.38 13.65 -16.62
CA THR A 301 14.76 14.49 -17.65
C THR A 301 15.55 15.73 -18.04
N GLN A 302 16.57 16.09 -17.24
CA GLN A 302 17.43 17.24 -17.53
C GLN A 302 18.35 17.02 -18.74
N GLU A 303 18.62 18.10 -19.48
CA GLU A 303 19.65 18.12 -20.50
C GLU A 303 21.00 17.75 -19.91
N LYS A 304 21.70 16.77 -20.52
CA LYS A 304 23.02 16.33 -20.07
C LYS A 304 24.08 17.38 -20.47
N LYS A 305 24.73 17.97 -19.45
CA LYS A 305 25.78 18.96 -19.60
C LYS A 305 27.07 18.48 -18.95
N GLY A 306 28.18 18.86 -19.51
CA GLY A 306 29.50 18.61 -18.93
C GLY A 306 30.55 19.56 -19.41
N MET A 307 31.65 19.58 -18.67
CA MET A 307 32.82 20.37 -19.04
C MET A 307 34.09 19.51 -18.94
N ALA A 308 34.88 19.53 -19.99
CA ALA A 308 36.16 18.82 -20.03
C ALA A 308 37.14 19.40 -19.00
N THR A 309 37.91 18.51 -18.38
CA THR A 309 39.07 18.86 -17.57
C THR A 309 40.34 18.67 -18.38
N SER A 310 41.46 19.11 -17.86
CA SER A 310 42.78 18.76 -18.43
C SER A 310 43.34 17.45 -17.88
N LEU A 311 42.57 16.75 -17.05
CA LEU A 311 42.99 15.53 -16.33
C LEU A 311 42.73 14.31 -17.19
N LEU A 312 43.60 13.32 -17.06
CA LEU A 312 43.53 12.03 -17.76
C LEU A 312 43.63 10.88 -16.75
N VAL A 313 42.97 9.78 -17.06
CA VAL A 313 43.16 8.50 -16.38
C VAL A 313 43.53 7.41 -17.39
N GLU A 314 44.10 6.32 -16.93
CA GLU A 314 44.48 5.19 -17.79
C GLU A 314 43.41 4.09 -17.73
N HIS A 315 43.03 3.61 -18.91
CA HIS A 315 42.14 2.45 -19.00
C HIS A 315 42.82 1.21 -18.36
N PRO A 316 42.16 0.52 -17.36
CA PRO A 316 42.85 -0.46 -16.53
C PRO A 316 43.40 -1.67 -17.27
N LEU A 317 42.79 -2.06 -18.38
CA LEU A 317 43.23 -3.23 -19.15
C LEU A 317 44.14 -2.89 -20.33
N THR A 318 43.87 -1.77 -21.05
CA THR A 318 44.62 -1.37 -22.25
C THR A 318 45.74 -0.35 -22.01
N GLY A 319 45.67 0.44 -20.92
CA GLY A 319 46.58 1.57 -20.67
C GLY A 319 46.30 2.82 -21.52
N GLU A 320 45.22 2.83 -22.31
CA GLU A 320 44.82 3.99 -23.10
C GLU A 320 44.43 5.15 -22.18
N LYS A 321 44.82 6.38 -22.54
CA LYS A 321 44.48 7.56 -21.74
C LYS A 321 43.08 8.08 -22.07
N LEU A 322 42.21 8.14 -21.05
CA LEU A 322 40.86 8.62 -21.16
C LEU A 322 40.69 9.99 -20.49
N PRO A 323 39.99 10.95 -21.15
CA PRO A 323 39.75 12.27 -20.57
C PRO A 323 38.75 12.19 -19.40
N VAL A 324 38.99 13.01 -18.38
CA VAL A 324 38.08 13.20 -17.25
C VAL A 324 37.18 14.40 -17.53
N TRP A 325 35.87 14.22 -17.37
CA TRP A 325 34.87 15.27 -17.51
C TRP A 325 34.16 15.52 -16.17
N VAL A 326 33.75 16.75 -15.90
CA VAL A 326 32.74 17.04 -14.86
C VAL A 326 31.39 17.05 -15.54
N ALA A 327 30.42 16.30 -15.03
CA ALA A 327 29.10 16.18 -15.65
C ALA A 327 27.97 16.32 -14.62
N ASN A 328 26.87 16.98 -15.04
CA ASN A 328 25.71 17.26 -14.19
C ASN A 328 24.83 16.04 -13.84
N TYR A 329 25.08 14.90 -14.47
CA TYR A 329 24.33 13.66 -14.28
C TYR A 329 25.07 12.61 -13.42
N VAL A 330 26.25 12.95 -12.90
CA VAL A 330 27.01 12.07 -11.99
C VAL A 330 26.78 12.49 -10.55
N LEU A 331 26.37 11.52 -9.71
CA LEU A 331 26.08 11.76 -8.30
C LEU A 331 27.25 11.32 -7.42
N MET A 332 27.71 12.17 -6.50
CA MET A 332 28.84 11.88 -5.61
C MET A 332 28.63 10.65 -4.73
N HIS A 333 27.40 10.35 -4.37
CA HIS A 333 27.04 9.25 -3.47
C HIS A 333 26.70 7.93 -4.19
N TYR A 334 26.83 7.88 -5.52
CA TYR A 334 26.67 6.67 -6.32
C TYR A 334 27.97 6.34 -7.04
N GLY A 335 28.47 5.11 -6.87
CA GLY A 335 29.67 4.62 -7.55
C GLY A 335 30.92 5.44 -7.25
N ASP A 336 31.12 5.91 -6.02
CA ASP A 336 32.24 6.76 -5.60
C ASP A 336 32.32 8.12 -6.33
N GLY A 337 31.20 8.60 -6.88
CA GLY A 337 31.10 9.89 -7.57
C GLY A 337 31.72 9.93 -8.96
N ALA A 338 31.91 8.78 -9.60
CA ALA A 338 32.46 8.68 -10.93
C ALA A 338 31.79 7.57 -11.75
N VAL A 339 31.75 7.73 -13.06
CA VAL A 339 31.24 6.73 -14.00
C VAL A 339 32.22 6.57 -15.17
N MET A 340 32.38 5.35 -15.66
CA MET A 340 32.96 5.12 -16.99
C MET A 340 31.88 5.34 -18.05
N ALA A 341 32.17 6.03 -19.09
CA ALA A 341 31.24 6.31 -20.16
C ALA A 341 31.46 5.37 -21.34
N VAL A 342 30.40 4.73 -21.78
CA VAL A 342 30.37 3.73 -22.86
C VAL A 342 29.36 4.11 -23.94
N PRO A 343 29.63 5.16 -24.74
CA PRO A 343 28.64 5.77 -25.62
C PRO A 343 27.98 4.84 -26.64
N ALA A 344 28.62 3.75 -26.99
CA ALA A 344 28.03 2.77 -27.90
C ALA A 344 26.93 1.91 -27.26
N HIS A 345 26.83 1.86 -25.90
CA HIS A 345 25.99 0.91 -25.17
C HIS A 345 25.18 1.53 -24.02
N ASP A 346 25.21 2.85 -23.86
CA ASP A 346 24.42 3.62 -22.89
C ASP A 346 23.87 4.90 -23.57
N GLU A 347 22.55 5.08 -23.52
CA GLU A 347 21.84 6.18 -24.19
C GLU A 347 22.32 7.55 -23.72
N ARG A 348 22.47 7.73 -22.42
CA ARG A 348 22.93 8.96 -21.80
C ARG A 348 24.35 9.32 -22.26
N ASP A 349 25.23 8.33 -22.27
CA ASP A 349 26.63 8.52 -22.69
C ASP A 349 26.70 8.75 -24.19
N PHE A 350 25.82 8.14 -24.99
CA PHE A 350 25.71 8.38 -26.44
C PHE A 350 25.30 9.82 -26.73
N GLU A 351 24.25 10.33 -26.12
CA GLU A 351 23.80 11.73 -26.28
C GLU A 351 24.91 12.71 -25.91
N PHE A 352 25.58 12.44 -24.78
CA PHE A 352 26.69 13.26 -24.31
C PHE A 352 27.87 13.23 -25.29
N ALA A 353 28.28 12.05 -25.74
CA ALA A 353 29.38 11.91 -26.67
C ALA A 353 29.08 12.60 -28.02
N ARG A 354 27.86 12.51 -28.52
CA ARG A 354 27.41 13.22 -29.73
C ARG A 354 27.45 14.74 -29.57
N LYS A 355 26.99 15.23 -28.40
CA LYS A 355 26.98 16.68 -28.10
C LYS A 355 28.37 17.28 -28.02
N TYR A 356 29.34 16.55 -27.48
CA TYR A 356 30.70 17.02 -27.24
C TYR A 356 31.76 16.45 -28.20
N ASP A 357 31.33 15.79 -29.30
CA ASP A 357 32.18 15.17 -30.33
C ASP A 357 33.23 14.20 -29.75
N LEU A 358 32.77 13.34 -28.80
CA LEU A 358 33.62 12.31 -28.19
C LEU A 358 33.54 11.00 -28.98
N PRO A 359 34.58 10.13 -28.91
CA PRO A 359 34.60 8.87 -29.61
C PRO A 359 33.49 7.93 -29.13
N ILE A 360 32.90 7.17 -30.06
CA ILE A 360 31.91 6.12 -29.83
C ILE A 360 32.48 4.81 -30.34
N LYS A 361 32.69 3.83 -29.44
CA LYS A 361 33.33 2.54 -29.75
C LYS A 361 32.42 1.39 -29.40
N ALA A 362 31.90 0.70 -30.42
CA ALA A 362 31.08 -0.49 -30.24
C ALA A 362 31.94 -1.70 -29.80
N VAL A 363 31.56 -2.34 -28.70
CA VAL A 363 32.24 -3.50 -28.11
C VAL A 363 31.31 -4.65 -27.78
N VAL A 364 30.02 -4.51 -28.03
CA VAL A 364 29.04 -5.58 -27.93
C VAL A 364 28.24 -5.63 -29.23
N ARG A 365 28.18 -6.81 -29.84
CA ARG A 365 27.28 -7.10 -30.95
C ARG A 365 25.89 -7.38 -30.37
N THR A 366 24.94 -6.51 -30.64
CA THR A 366 23.56 -6.61 -30.19
C THR A 366 22.63 -7.02 -31.34
N SER A 367 21.31 -7.05 -31.10
CA SER A 367 20.33 -7.29 -32.17
C SER A 367 20.35 -6.23 -33.27
N ALA A 368 20.89 -5.04 -33.00
CA ALA A 368 21.09 -3.95 -33.98
C ALA A 368 22.34 -4.14 -34.87
N GLY A 369 23.20 -5.14 -34.59
CA GLY A 369 24.46 -5.39 -35.32
C GLY A 369 25.69 -4.87 -34.61
N ASP A 370 26.75 -4.64 -35.38
CA ASP A 370 28.11 -4.29 -34.89
C ASP A 370 28.39 -2.78 -34.94
N GLU A 371 27.56 -1.99 -35.63
CA GLU A 371 27.78 -0.56 -35.85
C GLU A 371 26.72 0.27 -35.13
N VAL A 372 27.16 1.40 -34.58
CA VAL A 372 26.30 2.39 -33.94
C VAL A 372 25.99 3.51 -34.91
N GLY A 373 24.71 3.74 -35.20
CA GLY A 373 24.23 4.75 -36.14
C GLY A 373 24.30 6.18 -35.59
N ALA A 374 23.77 7.11 -36.37
CA ALA A 374 23.72 8.53 -36.01
C ALA A 374 22.72 8.85 -34.92
N GLU A 375 21.70 7.99 -34.74
CA GLU A 375 20.66 8.12 -33.74
C GLU A 375 20.68 6.92 -32.79
N TRP A 376 20.31 7.14 -31.51
CA TRP A 376 20.23 6.08 -30.53
C TRP A 376 19.13 5.05 -30.86
N GLN A 377 19.43 3.78 -30.67
CA GLN A 377 18.47 2.68 -30.72
C GLN A 377 18.55 1.90 -29.42
N ALA A 378 17.39 1.56 -28.83
CA ALA A 378 17.34 0.81 -27.57
C ALA A 378 18.12 -0.52 -27.62
N ALA A 379 18.20 -1.14 -28.79
CA ALA A 379 18.95 -2.37 -29.03
C ALA A 379 20.48 -2.23 -28.76
N TYR A 380 21.06 -1.03 -28.85
CA TYR A 380 22.48 -0.82 -28.53
C TYR A 380 22.80 -1.08 -27.06
N GLY A 381 21.82 -0.92 -26.16
CA GLY A 381 21.93 -1.21 -24.73
C GLY A 381 21.74 -2.67 -24.34
N GLU A 382 21.39 -3.57 -25.28
CA GLU A 382 21.17 -4.98 -25.01
C GLU A 382 22.46 -5.73 -24.66
N HIS A 383 22.31 -6.89 -24.00
CA HIS A 383 23.40 -7.84 -23.87
C HIS A 383 23.63 -8.55 -25.21
N GLY A 384 24.88 -8.92 -25.49
CA GLY A 384 25.25 -9.61 -26.73
C GLY A 384 26.60 -10.30 -26.62
N GLN A 385 27.25 -10.52 -27.75
CA GLN A 385 28.61 -11.05 -27.81
C GLN A 385 29.62 -9.90 -27.92
N LEU A 386 30.71 -10.00 -27.17
CA LEU A 386 31.80 -9.03 -27.25
C LEU A 386 32.48 -9.03 -28.61
N ILE A 387 32.79 -7.83 -29.09
CA ILE A 387 33.57 -7.55 -30.27
C ILE A 387 34.53 -6.39 -29.95
N ASN A 388 35.62 -6.21 -30.73
CA ASN A 388 36.57 -5.13 -30.52
C ASN A 388 37.13 -5.01 -29.10
N SER A 389 37.10 -6.14 -28.36
CA SER A 389 37.46 -6.27 -26.94
C SER A 389 38.71 -7.15 -26.72
N GLY A 390 39.44 -7.49 -27.79
CA GLY A 390 40.68 -8.25 -27.74
C GLY A 390 40.45 -9.69 -27.24
N GLU A 391 41.13 -10.04 -26.15
CA GLU A 391 41.02 -11.42 -25.57
C GLU A 391 39.60 -11.80 -25.10
N PHE A 392 38.70 -10.85 -24.99
CA PHE A 392 37.30 -11.07 -24.54
C PHE A 392 36.32 -11.20 -25.73
N ASP A 393 36.76 -11.08 -26.96
CA ASP A 393 35.92 -11.20 -28.15
C ASP A 393 35.19 -12.56 -28.21
N GLY A 394 33.89 -12.53 -28.55
CA GLY A 394 33.06 -13.69 -28.68
C GLY A 394 32.42 -14.20 -27.37
N LEU A 395 32.78 -13.65 -26.22
CA LEU A 395 32.16 -13.98 -24.96
C LEU A 395 30.76 -13.37 -24.88
N ASP A 396 29.84 -14.07 -24.24
CA ASP A 396 28.57 -13.51 -23.82
C ASP A 396 28.74 -12.68 -22.53
N PHE A 397 27.65 -12.06 -22.05
CA PHE A 397 27.69 -11.20 -20.85
C PHE A 397 28.27 -11.91 -19.61
N ALA A 398 27.84 -13.16 -19.34
CA ALA A 398 28.31 -13.90 -18.17
C ALA A 398 29.78 -14.27 -18.26
N GLY A 399 30.17 -14.80 -19.41
CA GLY A 399 31.57 -15.13 -19.67
C GLY A 399 32.49 -13.91 -19.69
N ALA A 400 32.01 -12.78 -20.22
CA ALA A 400 32.72 -11.52 -20.22
C ALA A 400 32.90 -10.96 -18.79
N PHE A 401 31.84 -11.04 -17.97
CA PHE A 401 31.88 -10.58 -16.57
C PHE A 401 33.01 -11.31 -15.83
N ASP A 402 33.03 -12.64 -15.87
CA ASP A 402 34.00 -13.45 -15.15
C ASP A 402 35.44 -13.27 -15.70
N ALA A 403 35.61 -13.18 -17.01
CA ALA A 403 36.91 -12.99 -17.64
C ALA A 403 37.53 -11.60 -17.36
N ILE A 404 36.70 -10.54 -17.43
CA ILE A 404 37.13 -9.18 -17.13
C ILE A 404 37.43 -9.03 -15.65
N GLU A 405 36.59 -9.62 -14.75
CA GLU A 405 36.89 -9.67 -13.31
C GLU A 405 38.26 -10.30 -13.06
N ALA A 406 38.52 -11.48 -13.64
CA ALA A 406 39.80 -12.17 -13.49
C ALA A 406 40.98 -11.32 -13.99
N ALA A 407 40.80 -10.57 -15.09
CA ALA A 407 41.83 -9.67 -15.65
C ALA A 407 42.09 -8.47 -14.73
N LEU A 408 41.07 -7.85 -14.16
CA LEU A 408 41.16 -6.72 -13.23
C LEU A 408 41.77 -7.13 -11.90
N VAL A 409 41.35 -8.27 -11.35
CA VAL A 409 41.90 -8.84 -10.09
C VAL A 409 43.40 -9.13 -10.24
N ARG A 410 43.85 -9.70 -11.36
CA ARG A 410 45.28 -9.94 -11.60
C ARG A 410 46.14 -8.66 -11.57
N LYS A 411 45.55 -7.53 -11.92
CA LYS A 411 46.22 -6.22 -11.92
C LYS A 411 45.96 -5.42 -10.62
N ASP A 412 45.15 -5.93 -9.71
CA ASP A 412 44.66 -5.20 -8.52
C ASP A 412 43.92 -3.90 -8.87
N LEU A 413 43.18 -3.91 -10.02
CA LEU A 413 42.46 -2.76 -10.55
C LEU A 413 40.96 -2.94 -10.60
N GLY A 414 40.41 -3.96 -9.92
CA GLY A 414 38.98 -4.13 -9.80
C GLY A 414 38.55 -5.49 -9.24
N LYS A 415 37.31 -5.55 -8.85
CA LYS A 415 36.67 -6.77 -8.32
C LYS A 415 35.16 -6.65 -8.43
N SER A 416 34.48 -7.81 -8.43
CA SER A 416 33.02 -7.79 -8.35
C SER A 416 32.55 -7.20 -7.00
N ARG A 417 31.47 -6.48 -7.05
CA ARG A 417 30.84 -5.85 -5.89
C ARG A 417 29.31 -5.92 -6.04
N THR A 418 28.65 -6.34 -4.97
CA THR A 418 27.21 -6.16 -4.87
C THR A 418 26.93 -4.78 -4.30
N GLN A 419 26.01 -4.06 -4.93
CA GLN A 419 25.59 -2.74 -4.49
C GLN A 419 24.08 -2.72 -4.37
N PHE A 420 23.57 -1.96 -3.42
CA PHE A 420 22.15 -1.73 -3.23
C PHE A 420 21.82 -0.27 -3.54
N ARG A 421 20.63 -0.05 -4.14
CA ARG A 421 20.06 1.30 -4.28
C ARG A 421 19.56 1.81 -2.94
N LEU A 422 19.06 0.90 -2.10
CA LEU A 422 18.62 1.18 -0.74
C LEU A 422 19.74 1.91 0.03
N ARG A 423 19.36 2.93 0.78
CA ARG A 423 20.25 3.72 1.64
C ARG A 423 19.80 3.61 3.07
N ASP A 424 20.73 3.89 3.99
CA ASP A 424 20.40 3.96 5.41
C ASP A 424 19.31 4.99 5.68
N TRP A 425 18.39 4.61 6.56
CA TRP A 425 17.21 5.39 6.86
C TRP A 425 17.54 6.54 7.83
N GLY A 426 17.56 7.78 7.32
CA GLY A 426 17.75 8.98 8.11
C GLY A 426 16.50 9.35 8.90
N ILE A 427 16.60 9.32 10.22
CA ILE A 427 15.44 9.48 11.11
C ILE A 427 15.35 10.83 11.81
N SER A 428 16.39 11.68 11.82
CA SER A 428 16.34 12.99 12.46
C SER A 428 15.40 13.94 11.73
N ARG A 429 14.51 14.60 12.48
CA ARG A 429 13.63 15.65 11.98
C ARG A 429 13.73 16.87 12.88
N GLN A 430 13.96 18.04 12.29
CA GLN A 430 13.98 19.33 12.99
C GLN A 430 12.54 19.82 13.17
N ARG A 431 11.74 18.99 13.81
CA ARG A 431 10.31 19.20 14.07
C ARG A 431 10.00 19.05 15.56
N TYR A 432 8.95 19.72 16.00
CA TYR A 432 8.52 19.66 17.37
C TYR A 432 7.62 18.45 17.66
N TRP A 433 6.58 18.25 16.84
CA TRP A 433 5.58 17.20 17.09
C TRP A 433 6.05 15.84 16.58
N GLY A 434 6.88 15.18 17.38
CA GLY A 434 7.49 13.88 17.10
C GLY A 434 8.16 13.30 18.34
N CYS A 435 8.57 12.04 18.29
CA CYS A 435 9.27 11.37 19.37
C CYS A 435 10.68 11.98 19.57
N PRO A 436 11.02 12.51 20.75
CA PRO A 436 12.36 13.04 21.00
C PRO A 436 13.45 11.97 20.89
N ILE A 437 14.56 12.28 20.20
CA ILE A 437 15.70 11.39 20.10
C ILE A 437 16.43 11.36 21.46
N PRO A 438 16.61 10.18 22.09
CA PRO A 438 17.08 10.04 23.47
C PRO A 438 18.61 10.08 23.60
N ILE A 439 19.25 11.15 23.10
CA ILE A 439 20.71 11.34 23.14
C ILE A 439 21.05 12.62 23.89
N ILE A 440 22.18 12.57 24.61
CA ILE A 440 22.80 13.71 25.31
C ILE A 440 24.17 14.00 24.70
N HIS A 441 24.35 15.23 24.21
CA HIS A 441 25.62 15.70 23.68
C HIS A 441 26.49 16.25 24.82
N CYS A 442 27.48 15.46 25.22
CA CYS A 442 28.42 15.85 26.26
C CYS A 442 29.74 16.32 25.64
N PRO A 443 30.24 17.49 26.03
CA PRO A 443 31.53 18.00 25.52
C PRO A 443 32.71 17.05 25.75
N SER A 444 32.66 16.27 26.82
CA SER A 444 33.73 15.37 27.21
C SER A 444 33.54 13.92 26.76
N CYS A 445 32.28 13.44 26.71
CA CYS A 445 31.96 12.03 26.44
C CYS A 445 31.42 11.79 25.02
N GLY A 446 31.15 12.87 24.26
CA GLY A 446 30.46 12.75 22.96
C GLY A 446 28.96 12.50 23.09
N ASP A 447 28.41 11.75 22.15
CA ASP A 447 26.99 11.38 22.13
C ASP A 447 26.73 10.23 23.15
N VAL A 448 25.89 10.49 24.12
CA VAL A 448 25.60 9.58 25.24
C VAL A 448 24.10 9.26 25.23
N PRO A 449 23.70 7.99 25.10
CA PRO A 449 22.30 7.60 25.24
C PRO A 449 21.75 7.97 26.61
N VAL A 450 20.47 8.40 26.65
CA VAL A 450 19.74 8.59 27.90
C VAL A 450 19.60 7.23 28.60
N PRO A 451 19.94 7.11 29.91
CA PRO A 451 19.75 5.87 30.66
C PRO A 451 18.31 5.38 30.66
N GLU A 452 18.14 4.06 30.67
CA GLU A 452 16.81 3.44 30.57
C GLU A 452 15.85 3.86 31.70
N ASP A 453 16.37 4.04 32.89
CA ASP A 453 15.61 4.49 34.06
C ASP A 453 15.18 5.98 33.98
N GLN A 454 15.72 6.73 33.02
CA GLN A 454 15.36 8.13 32.74
C GLN A 454 14.48 8.28 31.50
N LEU A 455 14.10 7.19 30.85
CA LEU A 455 13.14 7.19 29.73
C LEU A 455 11.70 7.20 30.27
N PRO A 456 10.77 7.86 29.60
CA PRO A 456 10.95 8.58 28.34
C PRO A 456 11.56 9.97 28.50
N VAL A 457 12.30 10.44 27.49
CA VAL A 457 12.50 11.87 27.27
C VAL A 457 11.17 12.43 26.81
N THR A 458 10.48 13.16 27.70
CA THR A 458 9.10 13.59 27.48
C THR A 458 9.04 14.86 26.63
N LEU A 459 8.21 14.83 25.59
CA LEU A 459 7.91 15.99 24.75
C LEU A 459 6.99 16.95 25.52
N PRO A 460 7.33 18.25 25.63
CA PRO A 460 6.40 19.25 26.22
C PRO A 460 5.15 19.41 25.33
N GLU A 461 3.95 19.25 25.88
CA GLU A 461 2.70 19.27 25.10
C GLU A 461 2.05 20.64 24.94
N ASN A 462 2.41 21.63 25.78
CA ASN A 462 1.77 22.95 25.81
C ASN A 462 2.46 24.00 24.93
N VAL A 463 3.20 23.60 23.91
CA VAL A 463 3.93 24.50 23.04
C VAL A 463 3.13 24.74 21.76
N VAL A 464 2.99 25.98 21.35
CA VAL A 464 2.42 26.38 20.07
C VAL A 464 3.57 26.72 19.12
N PRO A 465 3.81 25.92 18.07
CA PRO A 465 4.87 26.19 17.09
C PRO A 465 4.61 27.51 16.35
N ASP A 466 5.64 28.32 16.16
CA ASP A 466 5.57 29.61 15.45
C ASP A 466 6.05 29.54 14.00
N GLY A 467 6.50 28.36 13.55
CA GLY A 467 7.00 28.11 12.21
C GLY A 467 8.47 28.51 12.00
N ALA A 468 9.16 28.99 13.02
CA ALA A 468 10.59 29.34 12.96
C ALA A 468 11.49 28.21 13.48
N GLY A 469 11.37 27.02 12.90
CA GLY A 469 12.09 25.82 13.32
C GLY A 469 11.48 25.13 14.54
N SER A 470 12.19 24.12 15.09
CA SER A 470 11.73 23.38 16.26
C SER A 470 11.80 24.26 17.52
N PRO A 471 10.69 24.45 18.26
CA PRO A 471 10.70 25.13 19.55
C PRO A 471 11.67 24.49 20.56
N LEU A 472 11.88 23.16 20.51
CA LEU A 472 12.74 22.43 21.45
C LEU A 472 14.17 22.98 21.49
N ALA A 473 14.70 23.41 20.33
CA ALA A 473 16.03 24.00 20.23
C ALA A 473 16.15 25.36 20.92
N ARG A 474 15.02 25.97 21.31
CA ARG A 474 14.93 27.28 21.98
C ARG A 474 14.45 27.20 23.45
N MET A 475 14.29 25.95 23.97
CA MET A 475 13.79 25.69 25.31
C MET A 475 14.92 25.13 26.20
N PRO A 476 15.65 26.00 26.97
CA PRO A 476 16.71 25.56 27.89
C PRO A 476 16.22 24.48 28.86
N GLU A 477 14.98 24.57 29.35
CA GLU A 477 14.36 23.62 30.26
C GLU A 477 14.19 22.23 29.65
N PHE A 478 14.17 22.13 28.32
CA PHE A 478 14.14 20.86 27.61
C PHE A 478 15.54 20.31 27.35
N TYR A 479 16.46 21.13 26.82
CA TYR A 479 17.75 20.63 26.35
C TYR A 479 18.89 20.67 27.37
N GLU A 480 18.86 21.59 28.39
CA GLU A 480 19.92 21.63 29.38
C GLU A 480 19.84 20.44 30.34
N CYS A 481 20.96 19.73 30.51
CA CYS A 481 21.03 18.58 31.40
C CYS A 481 22.46 18.30 31.87
N SER A 482 22.62 17.32 32.74
CA SER A 482 23.93 16.81 33.12
C SER A 482 24.21 15.50 32.38
N CYS A 483 25.44 15.30 31.97
CA CYS A 483 25.88 14.05 31.37
C CYS A 483 25.76 12.88 32.37
N PRO A 484 25.05 11.79 32.06
CA PRO A 484 24.91 10.67 32.99
C PRO A 484 26.21 9.89 33.21
N LYS A 485 27.22 10.02 32.32
CA LYS A 485 28.51 9.36 32.45
C LYS A 485 29.52 10.14 33.32
N CYS A 486 29.58 11.47 33.17
CA CYS A 486 30.63 12.24 33.81
C CYS A 486 30.12 13.44 34.68
N GLY A 487 28.82 13.68 34.69
CA GLY A 487 28.18 14.76 35.47
C GLY A 487 28.38 16.16 34.91
N THR A 488 29.15 16.36 33.83
CA THR A 488 29.38 17.67 33.21
C THR A 488 28.08 18.20 32.57
N ALA A 489 27.94 19.56 32.56
CA ALA A 489 26.85 20.20 31.84
C ALA A 489 26.85 19.78 30.38
N ALA A 490 25.70 19.36 29.91
CA ALA A 490 25.51 18.78 28.58
C ALA A 490 24.16 19.25 28.01
N LYS A 491 23.88 18.87 26.75
CA LYS A 491 22.62 19.24 26.09
C LYS A 491 21.96 17.98 25.53
N ARG A 492 20.65 17.87 25.72
CA ARG A 492 19.83 16.85 25.02
C ARG A 492 19.76 17.16 23.53
N GLU A 493 19.59 16.12 22.73
CA GLU A 493 19.21 16.26 21.33
C GLU A 493 17.82 16.94 21.25
N THR A 494 17.66 17.82 20.27
CA THR A 494 16.41 18.58 20.04
C THR A 494 15.68 18.18 18.79
N ASP A 495 16.26 17.30 18.00
CA ASP A 495 15.58 16.65 16.87
C ASP A 495 14.62 15.56 17.39
N THR A 496 13.57 15.33 16.62
CA THR A 496 12.62 14.24 16.82
C THR A 496 12.81 13.15 15.76
N MET A 497 12.27 11.98 16.00
CA MET A 497 12.33 10.88 15.06
C MET A 497 11.35 11.07 13.89
N ASP A 498 11.68 10.49 12.75
CA ASP A 498 10.76 10.30 11.63
C ASP A 498 9.54 9.52 12.08
N THR A 499 8.34 9.97 11.74
CA THR A 499 7.07 9.36 12.18
C THR A 499 6.85 7.94 11.64
N PHE A 500 7.63 7.50 10.67
CA PHE A 500 7.65 6.10 10.27
C PHE A 500 8.25 5.17 11.35
N VAL A 501 8.99 5.69 12.32
CA VAL A 501 9.47 4.91 13.46
C VAL A 501 8.28 4.41 14.29
N GLU A 502 7.37 5.32 14.64
CA GLU A 502 6.15 5.00 15.40
C GLU A 502 5.28 3.96 14.70
N SER A 503 5.09 4.11 13.39
CA SER A 503 4.27 3.19 12.61
C SER A 503 4.95 1.87 12.25
N SER A 504 6.24 1.71 12.56
CA SER A 504 6.98 0.50 12.21
C SER A 504 6.83 -0.67 13.20
N TRP A 505 6.19 -0.47 14.36
CA TRP A 505 6.07 -1.52 15.37
C TRP A 505 4.73 -1.57 16.12
N TYR A 506 3.80 -0.67 15.84
CA TYR A 506 2.50 -0.57 16.52
C TYR A 506 1.69 -1.86 16.47
N PHE A 507 1.79 -2.62 15.39
CA PHE A 507 1.15 -3.93 15.22
C PHE A 507 1.58 -4.92 16.31
N ALA A 508 2.82 -4.84 16.77
CA ALA A 508 3.32 -5.67 17.88
C ALA A 508 2.83 -5.14 19.23
N ARG A 509 2.79 -3.81 19.42
CA ARG A 509 2.31 -3.20 20.66
C ARG A 509 0.85 -3.53 20.96
N TYR A 510 0.00 -3.65 19.94
CA TYR A 510 -1.40 -4.08 20.12
C TYR A 510 -1.56 -5.45 20.81
N ALA A 511 -0.58 -6.33 20.70
CA ALA A 511 -0.62 -7.61 21.42
C ALA A 511 -0.58 -7.44 22.94
N SER A 512 0.05 -6.36 23.43
CA SER A 512 0.20 -6.08 24.87
C SER A 512 0.29 -4.57 25.14
N PRO A 513 -0.76 -3.77 24.87
CA PRO A 513 -0.67 -2.31 24.87
C PRO A 513 -0.34 -1.72 26.25
N ASN A 514 -0.77 -2.39 27.32
CA ASN A 514 -0.58 -1.94 28.69
C ASN A 514 0.63 -2.62 29.39
N TYR A 515 1.49 -3.31 28.65
CA TYR A 515 2.65 -3.97 29.21
C TYR A 515 3.72 -2.95 29.60
N GLU A 516 4.10 -2.92 30.87
CA GLU A 516 5.11 -1.99 31.41
C GLU A 516 6.50 -2.61 31.54
N GLY A 517 6.62 -3.93 31.40
CA GLY A 517 7.88 -4.65 31.55
C GLY A 517 8.82 -4.58 30.33
N GLY A 518 8.37 -3.96 29.23
CA GLY A 518 9.15 -3.84 28.00
C GLY A 518 8.31 -3.31 26.83
N MET A 519 8.94 -3.24 25.66
CA MET A 519 8.31 -2.77 24.42
C MET A 519 7.08 -3.59 24.05
N VAL A 520 7.15 -4.90 24.22
CA VAL A 520 6.06 -5.87 24.07
C VAL A 520 6.22 -6.99 25.09
N ASP A 521 5.12 -7.62 25.50
CA ASP A 521 5.18 -8.92 26.20
C ASP A 521 5.51 -10.01 25.16
N PRO A 522 6.66 -10.68 25.23
CA PRO A 522 7.04 -11.68 24.23
C PRO A 522 6.04 -12.84 24.10
N LYS A 523 5.35 -13.20 25.19
CA LYS A 523 4.32 -14.27 25.14
C LYS A 523 3.12 -13.83 24.34
N ALA A 524 2.57 -12.66 24.64
CA ALA A 524 1.43 -12.11 23.92
C ALA A 524 1.80 -11.78 22.46
N ALA A 525 2.98 -11.19 22.23
CA ALA A 525 3.44 -10.90 20.88
C ALA A 525 3.55 -12.18 20.04
N ASN A 526 4.18 -13.24 20.56
CA ASN A 526 4.33 -14.51 19.83
C ASN A 526 3.04 -15.35 19.75
N HIS A 527 2.01 -15.01 20.52
CA HIS A 527 0.68 -15.61 20.38
C HIS A 527 -0.09 -15.03 19.20
N TRP A 528 0.05 -13.71 18.96
CA TRP A 528 -0.71 -13.01 17.93
C TRP A 528 0.06 -12.82 16.63
N LEU A 529 1.38 -12.58 16.68
CA LEU A 529 2.21 -12.32 15.51
C LEU A 529 2.68 -13.60 14.80
N PRO A 530 2.88 -13.51 13.47
CA PRO A 530 2.66 -12.38 12.59
C PRO A 530 1.19 -12.08 12.35
N VAL A 531 0.86 -10.81 12.00
CA VAL A 531 -0.50 -10.41 11.60
C VAL A 531 -1.00 -11.29 10.45
N ASP A 532 -2.16 -11.90 10.59
CA ASP A 532 -2.70 -12.81 9.57
C ASP A 532 -3.19 -12.08 8.34
N GLN A 533 -3.87 -10.94 8.52
CA GLN A 533 -4.32 -10.09 7.42
C GLN A 533 -4.04 -8.62 7.72
N TYR A 534 -3.24 -7.99 6.87
CA TYR A 534 -2.94 -6.57 6.92
C TYR A 534 -3.60 -5.84 5.76
N ILE A 535 -4.22 -4.69 6.03
CA ILE A 535 -5.04 -3.96 5.05
C ILE A 535 -4.65 -2.49 5.05
N GLY A 536 -4.33 -1.94 3.88
CA GLY A 536 -4.00 -0.52 3.74
C GLY A 536 -3.82 -0.08 2.30
N GLY A 537 -3.47 1.19 2.09
CA GLY A 537 -3.25 1.76 0.76
C GLY A 537 -1.93 1.29 0.13
N ILE A 538 -1.92 1.13 -1.19
CA ILE A 538 -0.72 0.75 -1.95
C ILE A 538 0.39 1.82 -1.89
N GLU A 539 0.06 3.06 -1.56
CA GLU A 539 1.02 4.15 -1.36
C GLU A 539 2.06 3.86 -0.27
N HIS A 540 1.75 2.92 0.63
CA HIS A 540 2.65 2.48 1.70
C HIS A 540 3.56 1.32 1.31
N ALA A 541 3.50 0.85 0.06
CA ALA A 541 4.21 -0.35 -0.41
C ALA A 541 5.73 -0.30 -0.17
N ILE A 542 6.35 0.87 -0.29
CA ILE A 542 7.81 1.03 -0.17
C ILE A 542 8.16 1.53 1.24
N LEU A 543 7.71 2.72 1.65
CA LEU A 543 8.18 3.35 2.88
C LEU A 543 7.71 2.58 4.13
N HIS A 544 6.44 2.72 4.52
CA HIS A 544 5.93 2.11 5.74
C HIS A 544 6.13 0.59 5.80
N LEU A 545 5.77 -0.15 4.73
CA LEU A 545 5.87 -1.61 4.75
C LEU A 545 7.32 -2.09 4.79
N LEU A 546 8.24 -1.43 4.10
CA LEU A 546 9.65 -1.77 4.14
C LEU A 546 10.24 -1.50 5.53
N TYR A 547 9.91 -0.35 6.12
CA TYR A 547 10.38 0.01 7.46
C TYR A 547 9.77 -0.90 8.55
N ALA A 548 8.49 -1.26 8.44
CA ALA A 548 7.86 -2.20 9.36
C ALA A 548 8.52 -3.60 9.30
N ARG A 549 8.87 -4.09 8.10
CA ARG A 549 9.61 -5.34 7.92
C ARG A 549 11.01 -5.25 8.55
N PHE A 550 11.73 -4.18 8.27
CA PHE A 550 13.05 -3.94 8.87
C PHE A 550 12.97 -3.87 10.40
N PHE A 551 12.04 -3.08 10.93
CA PHE A 551 11.87 -2.91 12.37
C PHE A 551 11.49 -4.21 13.07
N HIS A 552 10.68 -5.03 12.42
CA HIS A 552 10.33 -6.36 12.92
C HIS A 552 11.55 -7.28 13.05
N LYS A 553 12.48 -7.22 12.08
CA LYS A 553 13.75 -7.95 12.15
C LYS A 553 14.63 -7.46 13.29
N LEU A 554 14.67 -6.14 13.55
CA LEU A 554 15.35 -5.58 14.71
C LEU A 554 14.73 -6.10 16.03
N MET A 555 13.40 -6.12 16.12
CA MET A 555 12.70 -6.67 17.29
C MET A 555 12.96 -8.17 17.48
N ARG A 556 13.03 -8.93 16.39
CA ARG A 556 13.43 -10.35 16.42
C ARG A 556 14.84 -10.51 16.97
N ASP A 557 15.79 -9.75 16.48
CA ASP A 557 17.21 -9.82 16.89
C ASP A 557 17.43 -9.35 18.34
N GLU A 558 16.49 -8.52 18.86
CA GLU A 558 16.42 -8.17 20.29
C GLU A 558 15.66 -9.21 21.15
N GLY A 559 15.15 -10.30 20.52
CA GLY A 559 14.42 -11.37 21.23
C GLY A 559 12.99 -11.01 21.66
N LEU A 560 12.43 -9.95 21.09
CA LEU A 560 11.07 -9.49 21.42
C LEU A 560 9.98 -10.28 20.67
N VAL A 561 10.29 -10.72 19.45
CA VAL A 561 9.40 -11.52 18.60
C VAL A 561 10.20 -12.67 17.97
N THR A 562 9.49 -13.73 17.51
CA THR A 562 10.14 -14.92 16.92
C THR A 562 9.88 -15.04 15.41
N SER A 563 8.88 -14.34 14.86
CA SER A 563 8.59 -14.36 13.43
C SER A 563 9.58 -13.51 12.63
N ASN A 564 9.85 -13.91 11.39
CA ASN A 564 10.75 -13.19 10.48
C ASN A 564 10.08 -11.99 9.79
N GLU A 565 8.77 -12.04 9.59
CA GLU A 565 8.00 -11.02 8.92
C GLU A 565 6.78 -10.60 9.74
N PRO A 566 6.38 -9.32 9.70
CA PRO A 566 5.28 -8.82 10.52
C PRO A 566 3.90 -9.23 10.02
N PHE A 567 3.72 -9.43 8.71
CA PHE A 567 2.43 -9.61 8.06
C PHE A 567 2.44 -10.81 7.11
N LYS A 568 1.53 -11.79 7.30
CA LYS A 568 1.39 -12.97 6.44
C LYS A 568 0.74 -12.61 5.09
N ASN A 569 -0.41 -11.94 5.17
CA ASN A 569 -1.18 -11.56 3.99
C ASN A 569 -1.35 -10.03 3.97
N LEU A 570 -1.22 -9.46 2.80
CA LEU A 570 -1.41 -8.04 2.55
C LEU A 570 -2.54 -7.84 1.52
N LEU A 571 -3.52 -7.02 1.87
CA LEU A 571 -4.54 -6.54 0.97
C LEU A 571 -4.34 -5.04 0.74
N THR A 572 -4.00 -4.68 -0.49
CA THR A 572 -3.90 -3.28 -0.89
C THR A 572 -5.26 -2.79 -1.38
N GLN A 573 -5.90 -1.92 -0.60
CA GLN A 573 -7.20 -1.39 -0.98
C GLN A 573 -7.12 -0.41 -2.15
N GLY A 574 -8.12 -0.45 -3.04
CA GLY A 574 -8.31 0.56 -4.07
C GLY A 574 -8.84 1.88 -3.50
N MET A 575 -8.56 2.99 -4.18
CA MET A 575 -8.97 4.32 -3.76
C MET A 575 -10.47 4.54 -3.94
N VAL A 576 -11.07 5.40 -3.11
CA VAL A 576 -12.39 5.96 -3.38
C VAL A 576 -12.19 7.22 -4.21
N VAL A 577 -12.81 7.23 -5.38
CA VAL A 577 -12.71 8.30 -6.36
C VAL A 577 -14.06 8.95 -6.58
N ALA A 578 -14.07 10.24 -6.92
CA ALA A 578 -15.26 10.98 -7.27
C ALA A 578 -14.96 12.01 -8.36
N GLU A 579 -16.01 12.45 -9.04
CA GLU A 579 -15.94 13.52 -10.03
C GLU A 579 -15.42 14.81 -9.38
N THR A 580 -14.72 15.63 -10.16
CA THR A 580 -14.19 16.92 -9.72
C THR A 580 -14.74 18.04 -10.61
N TYR A 581 -15.05 19.19 -10.00
CA TYR A 581 -15.59 20.36 -10.68
C TYR A 581 -14.86 21.60 -10.22
N TYR A 582 -14.51 22.50 -11.15
CA TYR A 582 -13.78 23.71 -10.82
C TYR A 582 -14.12 24.89 -11.72
N ARG A 583 -13.73 26.09 -11.29
CA ARG A 583 -13.62 27.28 -12.12
C ARG A 583 -12.19 27.81 -12.07
N VAL A 584 -11.76 28.39 -13.17
CA VAL A 584 -10.46 29.07 -13.19
C VAL A 584 -10.63 30.42 -12.51
N ALA A 585 -9.88 30.63 -11.41
CA ALA A 585 -9.86 31.89 -10.70
C ALA A 585 -9.08 32.98 -11.45
N SER A 586 -9.29 34.24 -11.08
CA SER A 586 -8.64 35.40 -11.74
C SER A 586 -7.11 35.40 -11.66
N ASN A 587 -6.54 34.69 -10.69
CA ASN A 587 -5.09 34.49 -10.51
C ASN A 587 -4.54 33.27 -11.26
N GLY A 588 -5.34 32.60 -12.11
CA GLY A 588 -4.95 31.37 -12.83
C GLY A 588 -5.07 30.07 -12.01
N GLY A 589 -5.41 30.16 -10.72
CA GLY A 589 -5.68 28.98 -9.89
C GLY A 589 -7.04 28.33 -10.21
N LYS A 590 -7.35 27.23 -9.54
CA LYS A 590 -8.62 26.52 -9.68
C LYS A 590 -9.40 26.58 -8.37
N ASP A 591 -10.62 27.08 -8.42
CA ASP A 591 -11.59 27.02 -7.33
C ASP A 591 -12.41 25.75 -7.48
N TRP A 592 -12.25 24.82 -6.53
CA TRP A 592 -12.87 23.50 -6.58
C TRP A 592 -14.21 23.50 -5.83
N PHE A 593 -15.23 22.90 -6.46
CA PHE A 593 -16.59 22.82 -5.92
C PHE A 593 -16.94 21.37 -5.56
N ASN A 594 -17.68 21.22 -4.45
CA ASN A 594 -18.14 19.90 -4.04
C ASN A 594 -19.14 19.35 -5.07
N PRO A 595 -19.02 18.08 -5.50
CA PRO A 595 -19.97 17.46 -6.42
C PRO A 595 -21.44 17.56 -5.97
N ALA A 596 -21.70 17.55 -4.67
CA ALA A 596 -23.04 17.71 -4.12
C ALA A 596 -23.66 19.08 -4.41
N ASP A 597 -22.85 20.12 -4.65
CA ASP A 597 -23.28 21.49 -4.96
C ASP A 597 -23.40 21.76 -6.48
N VAL A 598 -23.10 20.75 -7.30
CA VAL A 598 -23.11 20.85 -8.76
C VAL A 598 -24.31 20.11 -9.34
N GLU A 599 -24.99 20.75 -10.30
CA GLU A 599 -25.98 20.12 -11.14
C GLU A 599 -25.35 19.71 -12.46
N VAL A 600 -25.48 18.42 -12.82
CA VAL A 600 -24.87 17.85 -14.02
C VAL A 600 -25.90 17.52 -15.08
N GLU A 601 -25.61 17.88 -16.32
CA GLU A 601 -26.38 17.51 -17.51
C GLU A 601 -25.73 16.25 -18.11
N ARG A 602 -26.54 15.20 -18.36
CA ARG A 602 -26.08 13.94 -18.95
C ARG A 602 -26.76 13.68 -20.28
N ASP A 603 -26.02 13.14 -21.23
CA ASP A 603 -26.57 12.69 -22.51
C ASP A 603 -27.35 11.35 -22.36
N ALA A 604 -27.94 10.88 -23.48
CA ALA A 604 -28.65 9.59 -23.52
C ALA A 604 -27.78 8.36 -23.17
N LYS A 605 -26.47 8.52 -23.14
CA LYS A 605 -25.50 7.48 -22.73
C LYS A 605 -24.99 7.70 -21.31
N ALA A 606 -25.65 8.56 -20.52
CA ALA A 606 -25.29 8.94 -19.15
C ALA A 606 -23.94 9.66 -19.01
N LYS A 607 -23.29 10.09 -20.11
CA LYS A 607 -22.05 10.87 -20.05
C LYS A 607 -22.38 12.31 -19.67
N ILE A 608 -21.59 12.91 -18.78
CA ILE A 608 -21.73 14.32 -18.42
C ILE A 608 -21.35 15.19 -19.63
N VAL A 609 -22.28 16.07 -20.03
CA VAL A 609 -22.12 16.99 -21.15
C VAL A 609 -22.10 18.46 -20.72
N GLY A 610 -22.50 18.73 -19.46
CA GLY A 610 -22.48 20.06 -18.87
C GLY A 610 -22.60 19.98 -17.35
N ALA A 611 -22.12 21.01 -16.67
CA ALA A 611 -22.20 21.12 -15.21
C ALA A 611 -22.36 22.57 -14.79
N ARG A 612 -23.19 22.83 -13.77
CA ARG A 612 -23.44 24.16 -13.21
C ARG A 612 -23.45 24.12 -11.70
N LEU A 613 -22.93 25.17 -11.06
CA LEU A 613 -22.99 25.29 -9.60
C LEU A 613 -24.42 25.68 -9.19
N LYS A 614 -25.02 24.96 -8.25
CA LYS A 614 -26.43 25.18 -7.81
C LYS A 614 -26.64 26.53 -7.16
N THR A 615 -25.61 27.09 -6.52
CA THR A 615 -25.74 28.37 -5.76
C THR A 615 -25.84 29.59 -6.64
N ASP A 616 -25.25 29.60 -7.82
CA ASP A 616 -25.22 30.78 -8.71
C ASP A 616 -25.69 30.48 -10.14
N GLY A 617 -25.96 29.21 -10.49
CA GLY A 617 -26.40 28.76 -11.79
C GLY A 617 -25.34 28.85 -12.91
N LEU A 618 -24.13 29.28 -12.60
CA LEU A 618 -23.07 29.48 -13.59
C LEU A 618 -22.36 28.18 -13.92
N PRO A 619 -21.80 28.04 -15.15
CA PRO A 619 -21.08 26.85 -15.57
C PRO A 619 -19.86 26.59 -14.71
N VAL A 620 -19.54 25.31 -14.52
CA VAL A 620 -18.28 24.79 -13.95
C VAL A 620 -17.62 23.82 -14.93
N GLU A 621 -16.30 23.76 -14.91
CA GLU A 621 -15.54 22.82 -15.71
C GLU A 621 -15.46 21.46 -15.03
N ILE A 622 -15.43 20.38 -15.82
CA ILE A 622 -15.34 18.99 -15.35
C ILE A 622 -13.85 18.63 -15.31
N GLY A 623 -13.33 18.35 -14.13
CA GLY A 623 -11.93 18.00 -13.92
C GLY A 623 -11.62 16.51 -14.06
N GLY A 624 -12.64 15.65 -14.23
CA GLY A 624 -12.51 14.19 -14.28
C GLY A 624 -12.71 13.52 -12.93
N THR A 625 -12.64 12.18 -12.94
CA THR A 625 -12.77 11.34 -11.73
C THR A 625 -11.40 11.17 -11.08
N GLU A 626 -11.27 11.67 -9.85
CA GLU A 626 -10.01 11.65 -9.10
C GLU A 626 -10.20 11.12 -7.66
N LYS A 627 -9.11 10.76 -6.99
CA LYS A 627 -9.12 10.41 -5.56
C LYS A 627 -9.81 11.50 -4.76
N MET A 628 -10.72 11.10 -3.85
CA MET A 628 -11.35 12.05 -2.93
C MET A 628 -10.29 12.74 -2.07
N SER A 629 -10.29 14.08 -2.08
CA SER A 629 -9.32 14.89 -1.33
C SER A 629 -9.92 16.22 -0.89
N LYS A 630 -9.41 16.74 0.23
CA LYS A 630 -9.79 18.08 0.72
C LYS A 630 -9.37 19.19 -0.27
N SER A 631 -8.25 19.03 -0.95
CA SER A 631 -7.73 20.02 -1.91
C SER A 631 -8.57 20.12 -3.17
N LYS A 632 -9.24 19.06 -3.59
CA LYS A 632 -10.15 19.02 -4.75
C LYS A 632 -11.62 19.23 -4.35
N ASN A 633 -11.90 19.30 -3.06
CA ASN A 633 -13.25 19.44 -2.51
C ASN A 633 -14.27 18.43 -3.08
N ASN A 634 -13.80 17.22 -3.43
CA ASN A 634 -14.63 16.17 -4.02
C ASN A 634 -14.94 15.04 -3.02
N GLY A 635 -14.74 15.27 -1.73
CA GLY A 635 -15.02 14.31 -0.67
C GLY A 635 -16.47 14.31 -0.23
N VAL A 636 -16.96 13.14 0.18
CA VAL A 636 -18.24 12.94 0.85
C VAL A 636 -17.98 12.76 2.34
N ASP A 637 -18.75 13.45 3.18
CA ASP A 637 -18.67 13.34 4.63
C ASP A 637 -19.33 12.02 5.10
N PRO A 638 -18.57 11.09 5.69
CA PRO A 638 -19.13 9.84 6.21
C PRO A 638 -20.23 10.06 7.23
N GLN A 639 -20.09 11.06 8.09
CA GLN A 639 -21.07 11.32 9.16
C GLN A 639 -22.43 11.68 8.59
N SER A 640 -22.49 12.54 7.57
CA SER A 640 -23.75 12.89 6.92
C SER A 640 -24.42 11.69 6.25
N MET A 641 -23.64 10.78 5.68
CA MET A 641 -24.16 9.55 5.07
C MET A 641 -24.71 8.59 6.12
N ILE A 642 -24.03 8.43 7.24
CA ILE A 642 -24.51 7.58 8.35
C ILE A 642 -25.81 8.15 8.93
N GLU A 643 -25.90 9.45 9.14
CA GLU A 643 -27.08 10.11 9.65
C GLU A 643 -28.29 9.99 8.71
N GLN A 644 -28.06 10.05 7.40
CA GLN A 644 -29.10 9.98 6.38
C GLN A 644 -29.55 8.55 6.07
N TYR A 645 -28.63 7.62 5.93
CA TYR A 645 -28.89 6.27 5.41
C TYR A 645 -28.60 5.14 6.40
N GLY A 646 -27.86 5.41 7.47
CA GLY A 646 -27.37 4.41 8.43
C GLY A 646 -25.99 3.84 8.07
N ALA A 647 -25.27 3.36 9.07
CA ALA A 647 -23.95 2.77 8.94
C ALA A 647 -23.98 1.50 8.06
N ASP A 648 -24.94 0.62 8.26
CA ASP A 648 -25.07 -0.61 7.47
C ASP A 648 -25.29 -0.34 5.98
N THR A 649 -26.00 0.73 5.62
CA THR A 649 -26.13 1.14 4.22
C THR A 649 -24.81 1.59 3.62
N CYS A 650 -24.02 2.36 4.36
CA CYS A 650 -22.71 2.82 3.93
C CYS A 650 -21.74 1.63 3.75
N ARG A 651 -21.72 0.70 4.73
CA ARG A 651 -20.91 -0.52 4.68
C ARG A 651 -21.29 -1.40 3.50
N LEU A 652 -22.58 -1.63 3.29
CA LEU A 652 -23.09 -2.43 2.17
C LEU A 652 -22.69 -1.82 0.81
N PHE A 653 -22.84 -0.51 0.64
CA PHE A 653 -22.42 0.16 -0.58
C PHE A 653 -20.91 0.00 -0.82
N MET A 654 -20.07 0.23 0.21
CA MET A 654 -18.62 0.11 0.10
C MET A 654 -18.16 -1.30 -0.31
N MET A 655 -18.86 -2.33 0.16
CA MET A 655 -18.52 -3.73 -0.13
C MET A 655 -19.12 -4.23 -1.46
N PHE A 656 -20.21 -3.61 -1.91
CA PHE A 656 -20.90 -4.03 -3.14
C PHE A 656 -20.38 -3.33 -4.39
N ALA A 657 -20.01 -2.05 -4.31
CA ALA A 657 -19.72 -1.22 -5.47
C ALA A 657 -18.47 -1.65 -6.26
N SER A 658 -17.46 -2.24 -5.58
CA SER A 658 -16.22 -2.66 -6.22
C SER A 658 -15.48 -3.69 -5.36
N PRO A 659 -14.72 -4.62 -5.96
CA PRO A 659 -13.78 -5.47 -5.23
C PRO A 659 -12.80 -4.64 -4.38
N PRO A 660 -12.32 -5.16 -3.23
CA PRO A 660 -11.45 -4.40 -2.31
C PRO A 660 -10.19 -3.79 -2.93
N ASP A 661 -9.55 -4.49 -3.85
CA ASP A 661 -8.30 -4.10 -4.53
C ASP A 661 -8.50 -3.12 -5.70
N MET A 662 -9.75 -2.92 -6.13
CA MET A 662 -10.09 -2.03 -7.24
C MET A 662 -10.56 -0.65 -6.74
N SER A 663 -10.35 0.40 -7.52
CA SER A 663 -10.91 1.72 -7.20
C SER A 663 -12.44 1.68 -7.17
N LEU A 664 -13.02 2.44 -6.25
CA LEU A 664 -14.47 2.59 -6.08
C LEU A 664 -14.86 4.00 -6.52
N GLU A 665 -15.69 4.10 -7.54
CA GLU A 665 -16.31 5.36 -7.93
C GLU A 665 -17.56 5.62 -7.09
N TRP A 666 -17.62 6.80 -6.47
CA TRP A 666 -18.75 7.17 -5.62
C TRP A 666 -20.03 7.35 -6.44
N SER A 667 -21.14 6.86 -5.90
CA SER A 667 -22.46 6.95 -6.54
C SER A 667 -23.56 7.09 -5.49
N ASP A 668 -24.20 8.24 -5.46
CA ASP A 668 -25.36 8.49 -4.57
C ASP A 668 -26.51 7.52 -4.86
N SER A 669 -26.78 7.25 -6.13
CA SER A 669 -27.80 6.25 -6.53
C SER A 669 -27.46 4.83 -6.08
N GLY A 670 -26.17 4.50 -5.98
CA GLY A 670 -25.68 3.25 -5.42
C GLY A 670 -25.97 3.14 -3.93
N VAL A 671 -25.72 4.21 -3.16
CA VAL A 671 -26.06 4.27 -1.72
C VAL A 671 -27.55 4.10 -1.50
N GLU A 672 -28.40 4.81 -2.28
CA GLU A 672 -29.84 4.62 -2.23
C GLU A 672 -30.27 3.19 -2.59
N GLY A 673 -29.60 2.57 -3.56
CA GLY A 673 -29.80 1.18 -3.92
C GLY A 673 -29.55 0.22 -2.77
N ALA A 674 -28.45 0.42 -2.04
CA ALA A 674 -28.11 -0.33 -0.84
C ALA A 674 -29.17 -0.15 0.27
N SER A 675 -29.61 1.09 0.52
CA SER A 675 -30.69 1.38 1.47
C SER A 675 -32.01 0.67 1.11
N ARG A 676 -32.40 0.71 -0.17
CA ARG A 676 -33.61 0.00 -0.66
C ARG A 676 -33.49 -1.51 -0.46
N PHE A 677 -32.32 -2.09 -0.67
CA PHE A 677 -32.08 -3.51 -0.46
C PHE A 677 -32.25 -3.91 1.01
N LEU A 678 -31.68 -3.17 1.97
CA LEU A 678 -31.85 -3.46 3.40
C LEU A 678 -33.30 -3.35 3.84
N ARG A 679 -34.06 -2.37 3.33
CA ARG A 679 -35.50 -2.25 3.57
C ARG A 679 -36.29 -3.43 3.00
N ARG A 680 -35.88 -4.02 1.88
CA ARG A 680 -36.47 -5.24 1.32
C ARG A 680 -36.26 -6.43 2.24
N VAL A 681 -35.02 -6.63 2.71
CA VAL A 681 -34.69 -7.69 3.65
C VAL A 681 -35.52 -7.57 4.92
N TRP A 682 -35.57 -6.38 5.50
CA TRP A 682 -36.36 -6.09 6.70
C TRP A 682 -37.85 -6.41 6.52
N ARG A 683 -38.43 -5.92 5.44
CA ARG A 683 -39.84 -6.12 5.15
C ARG A 683 -40.22 -7.59 5.00
N LEU A 684 -39.43 -8.40 4.31
CA LEU A 684 -39.67 -9.82 4.15
C LEU A 684 -39.58 -10.57 5.49
N ALA A 685 -38.55 -10.26 6.28
CA ALA A 685 -38.36 -10.85 7.59
C ALA A 685 -39.49 -10.44 8.57
N GLN A 686 -39.91 -9.18 8.56
CA GLN A 686 -41.00 -8.66 9.39
C GLN A 686 -42.31 -9.35 9.05
N ALA A 687 -42.66 -9.49 7.79
CA ALA A 687 -43.86 -10.16 7.32
C ALA A 687 -43.86 -11.66 7.74
N HIS A 688 -42.67 -12.30 7.70
CA HIS A 688 -42.52 -13.69 8.14
C HIS A 688 -42.69 -13.84 9.67
N VAL A 689 -42.01 -13.03 10.46
CA VAL A 689 -42.04 -13.06 11.92
C VAL A 689 -43.43 -12.71 12.46
N ALA A 690 -44.15 -11.74 11.86
CA ALA A 690 -45.47 -11.34 12.24
C ALA A 690 -46.53 -12.51 12.22
N GLN A 691 -46.28 -13.52 11.43
CA GLN A 691 -47.12 -14.73 11.36
C GLN A 691 -46.73 -15.79 12.42
N GLY A 692 -45.77 -15.50 13.29
CA GLY A 692 -45.17 -16.45 14.23
C GLY A 692 -44.08 -17.29 13.59
N LEU A 693 -43.13 -17.77 14.38
CA LEU A 693 -42.02 -18.58 13.87
C LEU A 693 -42.55 -19.99 13.45
N PRO A 694 -42.06 -20.55 12.33
CA PRO A 694 -42.50 -21.86 11.85
C PRO A 694 -41.91 -23.00 12.71
N GLY A 695 -42.45 -24.21 12.56
CA GLY A 695 -41.83 -25.44 13.04
C GLY A 695 -40.59 -25.81 12.21
N LYS A 696 -39.96 -26.93 12.61
CA LYS A 696 -38.75 -27.44 11.96
C LYS A 696 -38.99 -27.78 10.48
N LEU A 697 -38.01 -27.51 9.65
CA LEU A 697 -38.01 -27.95 8.26
C LEU A 697 -37.76 -29.48 8.17
N GLU A 698 -38.69 -30.20 7.55
CA GLU A 698 -38.60 -31.63 7.28
C GLU A 698 -38.09 -31.88 5.88
N VAL A 699 -36.78 -31.92 5.71
CA VAL A 699 -36.09 -31.98 4.39
C VAL A 699 -36.57 -33.16 3.54
N ALA A 700 -36.83 -34.32 4.17
CA ALA A 700 -37.28 -35.52 3.45
C ALA A 700 -38.67 -35.40 2.80
N THR A 701 -39.48 -34.42 3.24
CA THR A 701 -40.86 -34.21 2.77
C THR A 701 -40.99 -33.13 1.71
N LEU A 702 -39.91 -32.49 1.34
CA LEU A 702 -39.92 -31.39 0.38
C LEU A 702 -40.30 -31.83 -1.02
N ASN A 703 -41.24 -31.10 -1.63
CA ASN A 703 -41.57 -31.27 -3.04
C ASN A 703 -40.52 -30.62 -3.94
N ASP A 704 -40.61 -30.86 -5.25
CA ASP A 704 -39.57 -30.41 -6.21
C ASP A 704 -39.45 -28.90 -6.25
N ALA A 705 -40.50 -28.12 -6.14
CA ALA A 705 -40.46 -26.66 -6.11
C ALA A 705 -39.72 -26.17 -4.84
N GLN A 706 -39.97 -26.79 -3.68
CA GLN A 706 -39.27 -26.48 -2.43
C GLN A 706 -37.79 -26.87 -2.48
N LYS A 707 -37.46 -28.02 -3.11
CA LYS A 707 -36.07 -28.45 -3.34
C LYS A 707 -35.33 -27.45 -4.20
N VAL A 708 -35.96 -26.86 -5.23
CA VAL A 708 -35.34 -25.81 -6.08
C VAL A 708 -35.01 -24.58 -5.25
N ILE A 709 -35.91 -24.13 -4.39
CA ILE A 709 -35.65 -22.97 -3.49
C ILE A 709 -34.48 -23.28 -2.54
N ARG A 710 -34.51 -24.44 -1.88
CA ARG A 710 -33.47 -24.85 -0.95
C ARG A 710 -32.11 -24.96 -1.62
N ARG A 711 -32.08 -25.51 -2.84
CA ARG A 711 -30.86 -25.56 -3.64
C ARG A 711 -30.29 -24.17 -3.91
N ALA A 712 -31.12 -23.18 -4.24
CA ALA A 712 -30.67 -21.79 -4.45
C ALA A 712 -30.06 -21.19 -3.17
N ILE A 713 -30.63 -21.47 -1.99
CA ILE A 713 -30.10 -21.06 -0.70
C ILE A 713 -28.70 -21.64 -0.48
N HIS A 714 -28.55 -22.96 -0.57
CA HIS A 714 -27.28 -23.64 -0.30
C HIS A 714 -26.20 -23.40 -1.37
N ALA A 715 -26.60 -23.20 -2.63
CA ALA A 715 -25.67 -22.75 -3.68
C ALA A 715 -25.11 -21.36 -3.39
N ALA A 716 -25.95 -20.44 -2.90
CA ALA A 716 -25.51 -19.11 -2.50
C ALA A 716 -24.58 -19.15 -1.28
N ILE A 717 -24.87 -19.98 -0.26
CA ILE A 717 -23.97 -20.19 0.88
C ILE A 717 -22.61 -20.69 0.40
N LYS A 718 -22.58 -21.69 -0.48
CA LYS A 718 -21.33 -22.25 -1.01
C LYS A 718 -20.50 -21.21 -1.75
N GLN A 719 -21.14 -20.46 -2.65
CA GLN A 719 -20.46 -19.44 -3.43
C GLN A 719 -19.99 -18.28 -2.56
N ALA A 720 -20.84 -17.78 -1.66
CA ALA A 720 -20.49 -16.70 -0.75
C ALA A 720 -19.33 -17.09 0.19
N SER A 721 -19.29 -18.34 0.67
CA SER A 721 -18.19 -18.84 1.50
C SER A 721 -16.85 -18.82 0.73
N THR A 722 -16.86 -19.17 -0.55
CA THR A 722 -15.68 -19.08 -1.41
C THR A 722 -15.30 -17.64 -1.69
N ASP A 723 -16.27 -16.79 -2.02
CA ASP A 723 -16.05 -15.39 -2.36
C ASP A 723 -15.48 -14.59 -1.18
N VAL A 724 -16.04 -14.76 0.02
CA VAL A 724 -15.58 -14.07 1.24
C VAL A 724 -14.29 -14.68 1.76
N GLY A 725 -14.23 -15.99 1.90
CA GLY A 725 -13.16 -16.66 2.62
C GLY A 725 -11.87 -16.85 1.82
N GLN A 726 -11.97 -17.04 0.52
CA GLN A 726 -10.81 -17.32 -0.33
C GLN A 726 -10.38 -16.10 -1.18
N TYR A 727 -11.34 -15.36 -1.72
CA TYR A 727 -11.05 -14.32 -2.71
C TYR A 727 -11.30 -12.90 -2.21
N HIS A 728 -11.89 -12.71 -1.04
CA HIS A 728 -12.33 -11.41 -0.51
C HIS A 728 -13.21 -10.62 -1.51
N LYS A 729 -14.01 -11.32 -2.33
CA LYS A 729 -14.93 -10.73 -3.31
C LYS A 729 -16.30 -10.48 -2.67
N PHE A 730 -16.38 -9.48 -1.84
CA PHE A 730 -17.61 -9.17 -1.09
C PHE A 730 -18.77 -8.77 -2.00
N ASN A 731 -18.49 -8.10 -3.09
CA ASN A 731 -19.49 -7.69 -4.08
C ASN A 731 -20.22 -8.89 -4.71
N THR A 732 -19.51 -9.98 -5.00
CA THR A 732 -20.11 -11.20 -5.54
C THR A 732 -20.88 -11.96 -4.47
N ALA A 733 -20.39 -12.02 -3.24
CA ALA A 733 -21.13 -12.59 -2.11
C ALA A 733 -22.47 -11.86 -1.87
N ILE A 734 -22.46 -10.53 -1.88
CA ILE A 734 -23.69 -9.73 -1.77
C ILE A 734 -24.65 -10.01 -2.94
N ALA A 735 -24.13 -10.18 -4.16
CA ALA A 735 -24.97 -10.54 -5.32
C ALA A 735 -25.65 -11.89 -5.15
N GLN A 736 -24.99 -12.88 -4.51
CA GLN A 736 -25.62 -14.16 -4.15
C GLN A 736 -26.77 -13.95 -3.16
N VAL A 737 -26.57 -13.12 -2.13
CA VAL A 737 -27.63 -12.79 -1.18
C VAL A 737 -28.81 -12.10 -1.88
N MET A 738 -28.57 -11.17 -2.80
CA MET A 738 -29.65 -10.53 -3.59
C MET A 738 -30.38 -11.54 -4.44
N THR A 739 -29.70 -12.54 -4.98
CA THR A 739 -30.31 -13.63 -5.77
C THR A 739 -31.22 -14.48 -4.90
N VAL A 740 -30.77 -14.88 -3.71
CA VAL A 740 -31.60 -15.63 -2.72
C VAL A 740 -32.82 -14.80 -2.34
N MET A 741 -32.66 -13.51 -2.04
CA MET A 741 -33.79 -12.62 -1.72
C MET A 741 -34.86 -12.60 -2.83
N ASN A 742 -34.44 -12.56 -4.09
CA ASN A 742 -35.36 -12.61 -5.24
C ASN A 742 -36.14 -13.95 -5.33
N VAL A 743 -35.52 -15.05 -4.87
CA VAL A 743 -36.16 -16.38 -4.80
C VAL A 743 -37.14 -16.42 -3.63
N LEU A 744 -36.74 -15.95 -2.44
CA LEU A 744 -37.55 -15.98 -1.23
C LEU A 744 -38.81 -15.10 -1.31
N GLU A 745 -38.71 -13.91 -1.96
CA GLU A 745 -39.87 -13.03 -2.16
C GLU A 745 -40.96 -13.67 -3.05
N LYS A 746 -40.57 -14.59 -3.93
CA LYS A 746 -41.48 -15.31 -4.82
C LYS A 746 -41.88 -16.67 -4.30
N ALA A 747 -41.25 -17.12 -3.18
CA ALA A 747 -41.54 -18.46 -2.61
C ALA A 747 -42.97 -18.56 -2.11
N PRO A 748 -43.65 -19.70 -2.31
CA PRO A 748 -44.96 -19.95 -1.74
C PRO A 748 -44.85 -19.93 -0.20
N GLN A 749 -45.93 -19.53 0.46
CA GLN A 749 -46.06 -19.51 1.94
C GLN A 749 -47.31 -20.20 2.41
N ALA A 750 -47.84 -21.13 1.60
CA ALA A 750 -49.13 -21.78 1.83
C ALA A 750 -49.07 -22.91 2.88
N THR A 751 -47.95 -23.61 2.97
CA THR A 751 -47.76 -24.75 3.86
C THR A 751 -46.79 -24.43 5.00
N ALA A 752 -46.83 -25.24 6.05
CA ALA A 752 -45.87 -25.15 7.15
C ALA A 752 -44.42 -25.35 6.66
N GLN A 753 -44.22 -26.23 5.68
CA GLN A 753 -42.90 -26.47 5.08
C GLN A 753 -42.43 -25.31 4.19
N ASP A 754 -43.29 -24.62 3.48
CA ASP A 754 -42.95 -23.39 2.75
C ASP A 754 -42.45 -22.30 3.70
N ARG A 755 -43.12 -22.17 4.84
CA ARG A 755 -42.72 -21.18 5.88
C ARG A 755 -41.41 -21.57 6.57
N ALA A 756 -41.22 -22.88 6.85
CA ALA A 756 -39.97 -23.36 7.41
C ALA A 756 -38.78 -23.16 6.45
N LEU A 757 -39.01 -23.34 5.15
CA LEU A 757 -38.01 -23.10 4.11
C LEU A 757 -37.69 -21.61 3.94
N LEU A 758 -38.72 -20.73 4.02
CA LEU A 758 -38.50 -19.27 4.03
C LEU A 758 -37.67 -18.85 5.24
N HIS A 759 -37.91 -19.48 6.39
CA HIS A 759 -37.15 -19.23 7.63
C HIS A 759 -35.68 -19.62 7.46
N GLU A 760 -35.37 -20.84 6.97
CA GLU A 760 -34.01 -21.28 6.64
C GLU A 760 -33.29 -20.25 5.67
N GLY A 761 -34.02 -19.76 4.67
CA GLY A 761 -33.53 -18.78 3.74
C GLY A 761 -33.23 -17.41 4.40
N LEU A 762 -34.09 -16.94 5.30
CA LEU A 762 -33.89 -15.69 6.03
C LEU A 762 -32.74 -15.79 7.05
N GLU A 763 -32.59 -16.94 7.72
CA GLU A 763 -31.41 -17.21 8.54
C GLU A 763 -30.10 -17.16 7.71
N ALA A 764 -30.08 -17.83 6.57
CA ALA A 764 -28.94 -17.81 5.66
C ALA A 764 -28.61 -16.39 5.17
N VAL A 765 -29.60 -15.62 4.74
CA VAL A 765 -29.42 -14.21 4.34
C VAL A 765 -28.84 -13.39 5.47
N THR A 766 -29.36 -13.55 6.70
CA THR A 766 -28.91 -12.81 7.89
C THR A 766 -27.45 -13.13 8.22
N LEU A 767 -27.07 -14.42 8.22
CA LEU A 767 -25.71 -14.86 8.51
C LEU A 767 -24.71 -14.42 7.42
N LEU A 768 -25.09 -14.52 6.15
CA LEU A 768 -24.22 -14.07 5.05
C LEU A 768 -24.01 -12.55 5.05
N LEU A 769 -25.00 -11.78 5.50
CA LEU A 769 -24.89 -10.32 5.64
C LEU A 769 -24.23 -9.88 6.95
N ALA A 770 -24.20 -10.71 7.98
CA ALA A 770 -23.74 -10.35 9.33
C ALA A 770 -22.34 -9.68 9.36
N PRO A 771 -21.32 -10.11 8.59
CA PRO A 771 -20.04 -9.41 8.54
C PRO A 771 -20.13 -8.03 7.88
N ILE A 772 -21.06 -7.83 6.95
CA ILE A 772 -21.17 -6.63 6.11
C ILE A 772 -22.09 -5.60 6.74
N THR A 773 -23.28 -6.01 7.16
CA THR A 773 -24.33 -5.18 7.77
C THR A 773 -24.68 -5.70 9.17
N PRO A 774 -23.74 -5.51 10.14
CA PRO A 774 -23.83 -6.20 11.43
C PRO A 774 -25.00 -5.76 12.31
N HIS A 775 -25.47 -4.52 12.17
CA HIS A 775 -26.52 -4.00 13.06
C HIS A 775 -27.89 -4.56 12.66
N ILE A 776 -28.28 -4.48 11.39
CA ILE A 776 -29.54 -5.07 10.92
C ILE A 776 -29.53 -6.59 11.14
N SER A 777 -28.39 -7.25 10.89
CA SER A 777 -28.24 -8.69 11.09
C SER A 777 -28.36 -9.08 12.56
N HIS A 778 -27.88 -8.26 13.50
CA HIS A 778 -28.03 -8.48 14.94
C HIS A 778 -29.51 -8.50 15.33
N GLU A 779 -30.31 -7.54 14.88
CA GLU A 779 -31.74 -7.47 15.19
C GLU A 779 -32.51 -8.56 14.45
N LEU A 780 -32.24 -8.83 13.17
CA LEU A 780 -32.90 -9.89 12.42
C LEU A 780 -32.70 -11.27 13.04
N TRP A 781 -31.45 -11.58 13.46
CA TRP A 781 -31.12 -12.86 14.08
C TRP A 781 -31.94 -13.11 15.37
N LYS A 782 -32.04 -12.10 16.22
CA LYS A 782 -32.88 -12.12 17.42
C LYS A 782 -34.36 -12.31 17.06
N GLN A 783 -34.86 -11.59 16.07
CA GLN A 783 -36.27 -11.68 15.66
C GLN A 783 -36.63 -13.03 15.01
N LEU A 784 -35.65 -13.71 14.41
CA LEU A 784 -35.76 -15.07 13.86
C LEU A 784 -35.76 -16.16 14.98
N GLY A 785 -35.67 -15.77 16.23
CA GLY A 785 -35.88 -16.66 17.39
C GLY A 785 -34.62 -17.24 18.00
N HIS A 786 -33.47 -16.60 17.76
CA HIS A 786 -32.20 -17.01 18.35
C HIS A 786 -31.88 -16.19 19.61
N ASP A 787 -31.55 -16.89 20.70
CA ASP A 787 -31.13 -16.26 21.96
C ASP A 787 -29.67 -15.79 21.91
N GLN A 788 -28.84 -16.46 21.14
CA GLN A 788 -27.43 -16.12 20.94
C GLN A 788 -27.31 -14.91 20.00
N ALA A 789 -26.41 -14.00 20.31
CA ALA A 789 -26.12 -12.87 19.39
C ALA A 789 -25.49 -13.33 18.05
N VAL A 790 -25.85 -12.69 16.97
CA VAL A 790 -25.34 -13.07 15.62
C VAL A 790 -23.83 -13.04 15.51
N ILE A 791 -23.16 -12.21 16.32
CA ILE A 791 -21.68 -12.13 16.34
C ILE A 791 -21.03 -13.44 16.81
N ASP A 792 -21.72 -14.22 17.61
CA ASP A 792 -21.28 -15.52 18.14
C ASP A 792 -21.83 -16.69 17.33
N ALA A 793 -22.70 -16.42 16.34
CA ALA A 793 -23.22 -17.44 15.46
C ALA A 793 -22.17 -17.95 14.47
N ALA A 794 -22.22 -19.23 14.16
CA ALA A 794 -21.34 -19.84 13.16
C ALA A 794 -21.71 -19.37 11.74
N TRP A 795 -20.71 -19.30 10.88
CA TRP A 795 -20.93 -19.11 9.44
C TRP A 795 -21.81 -20.27 8.90
N PRO A 796 -22.79 -19.98 8.01
CA PRO A 796 -23.75 -21.01 7.60
C PRO A 796 -23.06 -22.14 6.85
N ALA A 797 -23.35 -23.36 7.26
CA ALA A 797 -22.82 -24.57 6.61
C ALA A 797 -23.63 -24.91 5.36
N VAL A 798 -22.94 -25.43 4.36
CA VAL A 798 -23.55 -25.95 3.13
C VAL A 798 -24.12 -27.33 3.38
N ASP A 799 -25.40 -27.56 3.10
CA ASP A 799 -25.95 -28.92 2.95
C ASP A 799 -25.72 -29.39 1.50
N GLU A 800 -24.70 -30.20 1.30
CA GLU A 800 -24.37 -30.73 -0.03
C GLU A 800 -25.51 -31.56 -0.65
N THR A 801 -26.41 -32.13 0.17
CA THR A 801 -27.58 -32.89 -0.33
C THR A 801 -28.58 -31.96 -1.02
N ALA A 802 -28.69 -30.71 -0.59
CA ALA A 802 -29.51 -29.70 -1.24
C ALA A 802 -29.03 -29.32 -2.65
N LEU A 803 -27.76 -29.52 -2.94
CA LEU A 803 -27.15 -29.21 -4.23
C LEU A 803 -27.32 -30.30 -5.29
N VAL A 804 -27.75 -31.51 -4.87
CA VAL A 804 -27.99 -32.63 -5.80
C VAL A 804 -29.13 -32.24 -6.74
N GLN A 805 -28.89 -32.39 -8.04
CA GLN A 805 -29.89 -32.19 -9.07
C GLN A 805 -30.31 -33.58 -9.62
N ASP A 806 -31.57 -33.92 -9.44
CA ASP A 806 -32.13 -35.13 -10.06
C ASP A 806 -32.30 -34.96 -11.57
N THR A 807 -32.50 -33.70 -12.02
CA THR A 807 -32.61 -33.34 -13.45
C THR A 807 -31.72 -32.13 -13.79
N VAL A 808 -31.21 -32.10 -15.00
CA VAL A 808 -30.42 -30.98 -15.57
C VAL A 808 -31.10 -30.51 -16.85
N THR A 809 -31.20 -29.18 -16.98
CA THR A 809 -31.65 -28.55 -18.24
C THR A 809 -30.44 -28.34 -19.15
N LEU A 810 -30.42 -29.03 -20.27
CA LEU A 810 -29.38 -28.93 -21.27
C LEU A 810 -29.85 -28.05 -22.43
N VAL A 811 -29.02 -27.07 -22.78
CA VAL A 811 -29.25 -26.23 -23.95
C VAL A 811 -28.93 -27.03 -25.20
N VAL A 812 -29.84 -27.08 -26.18
CA VAL A 812 -29.61 -27.74 -27.47
C VAL A 812 -29.32 -26.69 -28.55
N GLN A 813 -28.16 -26.85 -29.14
CA GLN A 813 -27.71 -26.01 -30.25
C GLN A 813 -27.70 -26.84 -31.55
N VAL A 814 -27.97 -26.17 -32.66
CA VAL A 814 -27.74 -26.70 -34.01
C VAL A 814 -26.77 -25.79 -34.70
N ASN A 815 -25.63 -26.32 -35.11
CA ASN A 815 -24.52 -25.56 -35.71
C ASN A 815 -24.11 -24.35 -34.88
N GLY A 816 -24.03 -24.52 -33.53
CA GLY A 816 -23.62 -23.47 -32.58
C GLY A 816 -24.71 -22.46 -32.23
N LYS A 817 -25.93 -22.53 -32.79
CA LYS A 817 -27.05 -21.64 -32.51
C LYS A 817 -28.07 -22.33 -31.61
N LEU A 818 -28.47 -21.64 -30.50
CA LEU A 818 -29.53 -22.11 -29.62
C LEU A 818 -30.82 -22.41 -30.38
N ARG A 819 -31.38 -23.67 -30.23
CA ARG A 819 -32.58 -24.09 -30.92
C ARG A 819 -33.60 -24.77 -30.00
N GLY A 820 -33.19 -25.20 -28.81
CA GLY A 820 -34.09 -25.82 -27.84
C GLY A 820 -33.42 -26.01 -26.50
N GLN A 821 -34.22 -26.54 -25.56
CA GLN A 821 -33.78 -27.01 -24.25
C GLN A 821 -34.41 -28.36 -23.97
N ILE A 822 -33.70 -29.24 -23.31
CA ILE A 822 -34.21 -30.53 -22.84
C ILE A 822 -33.93 -30.67 -21.34
N GLU A 823 -34.88 -31.22 -20.62
CA GLU A 823 -34.74 -31.64 -19.24
C GLU A 823 -34.38 -33.11 -19.20
N MET A 824 -33.25 -33.44 -18.56
CA MET A 824 -32.75 -34.82 -18.50
C MET A 824 -32.39 -35.18 -17.05
N PRO A 825 -32.54 -36.45 -16.64
CA PRO A 825 -31.95 -36.92 -15.41
C PRO A 825 -30.46 -36.60 -15.37
N ALA A 826 -29.94 -36.14 -14.21
CA ALA A 826 -28.52 -35.82 -14.05
C ALA A 826 -27.63 -37.04 -14.32
N ALA A 827 -28.13 -38.24 -14.10
CA ALA A 827 -27.48 -39.51 -14.33
C ALA A 827 -27.74 -40.09 -15.77
N ALA A 828 -28.42 -39.32 -16.65
CA ALA A 828 -28.70 -39.76 -18.00
C ALA A 828 -27.42 -40.06 -18.78
N SER A 829 -27.40 -41.17 -19.49
CA SER A 829 -26.32 -41.56 -20.38
C SER A 829 -26.18 -40.54 -21.53
N ARG A 830 -25.03 -40.53 -22.12
CA ARG A 830 -24.78 -39.67 -23.30
C ARG A 830 -25.76 -39.99 -24.44
N GLU A 831 -26.06 -41.29 -24.63
CA GLU A 831 -26.96 -41.78 -25.65
C GLU A 831 -28.39 -41.29 -25.41
N GLU A 832 -28.86 -41.30 -24.15
CA GLU A 832 -30.19 -40.79 -23.79
C GLU A 832 -30.28 -39.28 -24.02
N VAL A 833 -29.24 -38.52 -23.63
CA VAL A 833 -29.16 -37.09 -23.88
C VAL A 833 -29.15 -36.75 -25.37
N GLU A 834 -28.38 -37.47 -26.19
CA GLU A 834 -28.37 -37.31 -27.65
C GLU A 834 -29.75 -37.63 -28.27
N ALA A 835 -30.41 -38.68 -27.81
CA ALA A 835 -31.74 -39.06 -28.28
C ALA A 835 -32.79 -38.00 -27.96
N ALA A 836 -32.81 -37.51 -26.71
CA ALA A 836 -33.72 -36.46 -26.28
C ALA A 836 -33.46 -35.14 -27.04
N ALA A 837 -32.21 -34.78 -27.28
CA ALA A 837 -31.88 -33.60 -28.04
C ALA A 837 -32.34 -33.65 -29.48
N ARG A 838 -32.25 -34.84 -30.12
CA ARG A 838 -32.70 -35.04 -31.50
C ARG A 838 -34.21 -35.07 -31.61
N SER A 839 -34.93 -35.50 -30.56
CA SER A 839 -36.41 -35.60 -30.56
C SER A 839 -37.10 -34.30 -30.10
N ASN A 840 -36.35 -33.28 -29.65
CA ASN A 840 -36.95 -32.02 -29.22
C ASN A 840 -37.65 -31.35 -30.43
N GLU A 841 -38.94 -31.02 -30.29
CA GLU A 841 -39.76 -30.44 -31.36
C GLU A 841 -39.18 -29.18 -31.99
N ASN A 842 -38.56 -28.30 -31.20
CA ASN A 842 -37.94 -27.07 -31.71
C ASN A 842 -36.67 -27.38 -32.48
N VAL A 843 -35.90 -28.36 -32.03
CA VAL A 843 -34.65 -28.79 -32.68
C VAL A 843 -34.93 -29.49 -34.00
N LEU A 844 -35.95 -30.33 -34.02
CA LEU A 844 -36.38 -31.07 -35.24
C LEU A 844 -36.56 -30.12 -36.45
N ARG A 845 -37.15 -28.94 -36.26
CA ARG A 845 -37.36 -27.94 -37.32
C ARG A 845 -36.06 -27.44 -37.96
N PHE A 846 -34.92 -27.61 -37.31
CA PHE A 846 -33.61 -27.15 -37.77
C PHE A 846 -32.68 -28.28 -38.22
N ILE A 847 -33.08 -29.54 -38.01
CA ILE A 847 -32.34 -30.72 -38.46
C ILE A 847 -33.12 -31.55 -39.50
N ASP A 848 -34.38 -31.18 -39.73
CA ASP A 848 -35.22 -31.87 -40.71
C ASP A 848 -34.63 -31.75 -42.11
N GLY A 849 -34.46 -32.88 -42.78
CA GLY A 849 -33.84 -32.98 -44.12
C GLY A 849 -32.32 -32.83 -44.15
N LEU A 850 -31.65 -32.63 -43.01
CA LEU A 850 -30.19 -32.48 -42.91
C LEU A 850 -29.53 -33.77 -42.42
N ALA A 851 -28.31 -34.04 -42.91
CA ALA A 851 -27.48 -35.12 -42.40
C ALA A 851 -26.73 -34.70 -41.14
N ILE A 852 -27.03 -35.37 -40.00
CA ILE A 852 -26.33 -35.16 -38.75
C ILE A 852 -24.93 -35.76 -38.84
N ARG A 853 -23.91 -34.91 -38.78
CA ARG A 853 -22.50 -35.29 -38.84
C ARG A 853 -21.93 -35.69 -37.49
N LYS A 854 -22.32 -34.98 -36.45
CA LYS A 854 -21.76 -35.16 -35.10
C LYS A 854 -22.70 -34.56 -34.07
N VAL A 855 -22.84 -35.23 -32.91
CA VAL A 855 -23.46 -34.66 -31.72
C VAL A 855 -22.39 -34.51 -30.65
N ILE A 856 -22.24 -33.32 -30.11
CA ILE A 856 -21.30 -33.01 -29.06
C ILE A 856 -22.09 -32.73 -27.78
N VAL A 857 -21.95 -33.62 -26.83
CA VAL A 857 -22.56 -33.49 -25.49
C VAL A 857 -21.52 -32.97 -24.54
N VAL A 858 -21.80 -31.79 -23.94
CA VAL A 858 -21.04 -31.25 -22.83
C VAL A 858 -21.83 -31.55 -21.57
N PRO A 859 -21.39 -32.48 -20.72
CA PRO A 859 -22.14 -32.90 -19.55
C PRO A 859 -22.59 -31.72 -18.68
N GLY A 860 -23.86 -31.71 -18.28
CA GLY A 860 -24.46 -30.70 -17.43
C GLY A 860 -24.62 -29.26 -18.04
N LYS A 861 -24.27 -29.09 -19.35
CA LYS A 861 -24.28 -27.75 -19.98
C LYS A 861 -25.07 -27.67 -21.27
N LEU A 862 -24.63 -28.37 -22.27
CA LEU A 862 -25.26 -28.26 -23.59
C LEU A 862 -25.05 -29.48 -24.48
N VAL A 863 -25.92 -29.59 -25.50
CA VAL A 863 -25.76 -30.51 -26.65
C VAL A 863 -25.67 -29.67 -27.91
N ASN A 864 -24.63 -29.87 -28.72
CA ASN A 864 -24.53 -29.22 -30.02
C ASN A 864 -24.62 -30.27 -31.15
N ILE A 865 -25.63 -30.13 -31.99
CA ILE A 865 -25.87 -30.99 -33.14
C ILE A 865 -25.26 -30.29 -34.37
N VAL A 866 -24.28 -30.94 -34.99
CA VAL A 866 -23.69 -30.49 -36.24
C VAL A 866 -24.37 -31.19 -37.37
N ALA A 867 -25.09 -30.45 -38.19
CA ALA A 867 -25.88 -30.98 -39.32
C ALA A 867 -25.68 -30.13 -40.59
N ASN A 868 -25.68 -30.74 -41.74
CA ASN A 868 -25.56 -30.10 -43.05
C ASN A 868 -26.36 -30.83 -44.13
#